data_87f54d4eaaddd09cdb26d7577f9e2cae
#
_entry.id   87f54d4eaaddd09cdb26d7577f9e2cae
#
_cell.length_a   1.000
_cell.length_b   1.000
_cell.length_c   1.000
_cell.angle_alpha   90.00
_cell.angle_beta   90.00
_cell.angle_gamma   90.00
#
_symmetry.space_group_name_H-M   'P 1'
#
loop_
_entity.id
_entity.type
_entity.pdbx_description
1 polymer ?
#
loop_
_entity_poly.entity_id
_entity_poly.type
_entity_poly.pdbx_seq_one_letter_code
_entity_poly.pdbx_strand_id
1 'polypeptide(L)'
;MRITGEMGNLAAWEKRLFYMCSARPTLHPRALFSDVTSDYRNPAEPVPGDEVTIRLRTGRYNVDKAYLVVDNVEHVMTRVRSESMFDYYEAKINVGTDKIYYYFKVELGRTVCYYNQIGAIKDLNPYYNFQITPGFKTPEWAKGAVMYQIFVDRFYNGDKSNDVLDDEYNYIGEHVCQVKDWNKYPAQMGIREFYGGDLKGVLDKLDYLEELGIEVIYFNPLFVSPSNHKYDIQDYDYIDPHFGVIAHDEGEVLKEGDTDNTHATRYINRVTRKSNLEASNEFFAKVVQEIHARGMKVIIDGVFNHCGSFNKWLDKEHIYRDSTDEYAPGAFERYESPYHNFFKFYSNQWPDNNSYDGWWGHDTLPKLNYEGSKELEEYILSIGRKWVSAPYNVDGWRLDVAADLGYSPEYNHYFWKRFREEVKKANPDAIILAEHYGDSYEWLQGDEWDTIMNYDAFMEPVTWFLTGMEKHSDEARPDSYGNPDYFFGAMHHNMARMGGQSVAISMNELSNHDHSRFLTRTNRTVGRTNTLGPEAANNNVNKAVFKEAVVMQMTLPGAPTVYYGDEAGVCGFTDPDNRRTYPWGHEDTELIDFHRAAIKMHKENDVLRKGSYKSLYSAYNVVAYGRFTSDDAAIIIVNNNDDEVRARIPAWEVGLGFDDDVEQLLVTFEGGYSTDRLGYHLQNGWLDIGLRKTSAVVLHKMKW
;
A
#
# COMPACT_ATOMS: atom_id res chain seq x y z
N MET A 1 1.08 -21.59 -50.73
CA MET A 1 -0.26 -21.78 -50.20
C MET A 1 -1.24 -20.89 -50.98
N ARG A 2 -2.24 -21.45 -51.67
CA ARG A 2 -3.28 -20.64 -52.36
C ARG A 2 -4.24 -20.16 -51.29
N ILE A 3 -4.23 -18.84 -51.01
CA ILE A 3 -5.13 -18.19 -50.05
C ILE A 3 -6.44 -18.00 -50.80
N THR A 4 -7.40 -18.89 -50.62
CA THR A 4 -8.69 -18.85 -51.30
C THR A 4 -9.84 -18.71 -50.33
N GLY A 5 -10.80 -17.86 -50.68
CA GLY A 5 -12.15 -17.83 -50.09
C GLY A 5 -12.35 -17.02 -48.82
N GLU A 6 -11.57 -17.29 -47.79
CA GLU A 6 -11.75 -16.60 -46.50
C GLU A 6 -11.29 -15.11 -46.49
N MET A 7 -10.31 -14.79 -47.32
CA MET A 7 -9.77 -13.43 -47.41
C MET A 7 -10.72 -12.40 -48.05
N GLY A 8 -11.73 -12.85 -48.79
CA GLY A 8 -12.69 -11.94 -49.42
C GLY A 8 -13.45 -11.05 -48.46
N ASN A 9 -13.72 -11.57 -47.27
CA ASN A 9 -14.55 -10.92 -46.24
C ASN A 9 -13.76 -10.17 -45.14
N LEU A 10 -12.43 -10.20 -45.20
CA LEU A 10 -11.60 -9.51 -44.24
C LEU A 10 -11.47 -8.04 -44.59
N ALA A 11 -11.43 -7.17 -43.60
CA ALA A 11 -11.10 -5.74 -43.75
C ALA A 11 -9.69 -5.59 -44.34
N ALA A 12 -9.39 -4.47 -44.97
CA ALA A 12 -8.09 -4.23 -45.64
C ALA A 12 -6.88 -4.45 -44.73
N TRP A 13 -7.01 -4.11 -43.46
CA TRP A 13 -5.95 -4.27 -42.46
C TRP A 13 -5.76 -5.74 -42.02
N GLU A 14 -6.85 -6.51 -41.89
CA GLU A 14 -6.80 -7.95 -41.62
C GLU A 14 -6.10 -8.69 -42.76
N LYS A 15 -6.39 -8.29 -43.98
CA LYS A 15 -5.67 -8.78 -45.15
C LYS A 15 -4.18 -8.51 -45.09
N ARG A 16 -3.81 -7.27 -44.70
CA ARG A 16 -2.42 -6.85 -44.56
C ARG A 16 -1.72 -7.60 -43.43
N LEU A 17 -2.35 -7.76 -42.27
CA LEU A 17 -1.86 -8.54 -41.17
C LEU A 17 -1.67 -10.01 -41.55
N PHE A 18 -2.66 -10.60 -42.21
CA PHE A 18 -2.60 -11.97 -42.71
C PHE A 18 -1.45 -12.19 -43.70
N TYR A 19 -1.23 -11.27 -44.63
CA TYR A 19 -0.08 -11.32 -45.53
C TYR A 19 1.24 -11.21 -44.81
N MET A 20 1.34 -10.32 -43.83
CA MET A 20 2.55 -10.17 -43.01
C MET A 20 2.88 -11.47 -42.25
N CYS A 21 1.89 -12.08 -41.64
CA CYS A 21 2.03 -13.29 -40.85
C CYS A 21 2.25 -14.53 -41.75
N SER A 22 1.61 -14.61 -42.92
CA SER A 22 1.68 -15.77 -43.83
C SER A 22 2.92 -15.75 -44.73
N ALA A 23 3.33 -14.57 -45.19
CA ALA A 23 4.49 -14.43 -46.07
C ALA A 23 5.84 -14.49 -45.34
N ARG A 24 5.81 -14.10 -44.04
CA ARG A 24 6.96 -14.19 -43.14
C ARG A 24 6.42 -14.62 -41.79
N PRO A 25 6.42 -15.90 -41.45
CA PRO A 25 5.91 -16.41 -40.21
C PRO A 25 6.77 -15.86 -39.05
N THR A 26 6.42 -14.69 -38.59
CA THR A 26 7.05 -13.98 -37.45
C THR A 26 6.02 -13.94 -36.36
N LEU A 27 6.33 -14.52 -35.22
CA LEU A 27 5.53 -14.42 -34.04
C LEU A 27 5.52 -12.93 -33.58
N HIS A 28 4.36 -12.43 -33.20
CA HIS A 28 4.19 -11.10 -32.61
C HIS A 28 4.11 -11.19 -31.10
N PRO A 29 5.22 -11.10 -30.35
CA PRO A 29 5.23 -11.29 -28.89
C PRO A 29 4.34 -10.28 -28.15
N ARG A 30 4.20 -9.07 -28.68
CA ARG A 30 3.35 -8.01 -28.08
C ARG A 30 1.86 -8.34 -28.10
N ALA A 31 1.41 -9.27 -28.96
CA ALA A 31 0.03 -9.74 -28.99
C ALA A 31 -0.26 -10.81 -27.94
N LEU A 32 0.79 -11.50 -27.44
CA LEU A 32 0.65 -12.48 -26.37
C LEU A 32 0.27 -11.78 -25.06
N PHE A 33 -0.76 -12.31 -24.39
CA PHE A 33 -1.15 -11.81 -23.09
C PHE A 33 -1.93 -12.87 -22.29
N SER A 34 -1.62 -12.96 -21.03
CA SER A 34 -2.39 -13.62 -19.97
C SER A 34 -1.99 -13.01 -18.64
N ASP A 35 -2.89 -13.05 -17.68
CA ASP A 35 -2.64 -12.67 -16.30
C ASP A 35 -3.50 -13.50 -15.34
N VAL A 36 -3.71 -13.02 -14.13
CA VAL A 36 -4.50 -13.72 -13.11
C VAL A 36 -5.88 -13.10 -12.87
N THR A 37 -6.30 -12.14 -13.71
CA THR A 37 -7.65 -11.57 -13.66
C THR A 37 -8.68 -12.60 -14.13
N SER A 38 -9.96 -12.39 -13.80
CA SER A 38 -11.04 -13.30 -14.17
C SER A 38 -11.21 -13.50 -15.68
N ASP A 39 -10.71 -12.57 -16.50
CA ASP A 39 -10.71 -12.68 -17.95
C ASP A 39 -9.75 -13.74 -18.46
N TYR A 40 -8.67 -14.03 -17.70
CA TYR A 40 -7.61 -14.96 -18.10
C TYR A 40 -7.46 -16.18 -17.17
N ARG A 41 -7.96 -16.10 -15.95
CA ARG A 41 -8.01 -17.22 -14.99
C ARG A 41 -9.36 -17.21 -14.27
N ASN A 42 -10.22 -18.19 -14.57
CA ASN A 42 -11.57 -18.23 -14.00
C ASN A 42 -11.88 -19.61 -13.36
N PRO A 43 -12.17 -19.64 -12.04
CA PRO A 43 -12.14 -18.53 -11.09
C PRO A 43 -10.72 -17.96 -10.88
N ALA A 44 -10.64 -16.64 -10.61
CA ALA A 44 -9.35 -15.95 -10.41
C ALA A 44 -8.65 -16.40 -9.12
N GLU A 45 -9.43 -16.70 -8.08
CA GLU A 45 -8.99 -17.16 -6.76
C GLU A 45 -9.62 -18.53 -6.44
N PRO A 46 -9.12 -19.63 -7.03
CA PRO A 46 -9.74 -20.93 -6.93
C PRO A 46 -9.54 -21.58 -5.55
N VAL A 47 -10.50 -22.43 -5.19
CA VAL A 47 -10.40 -23.29 -4.01
C VAL A 47 -10.15 -24.75 -4.40
N PRO A 48 -9.69 -25.62 -3.48
CA PRO A 48 -9.55 -27.03 -3.76
C PRO A 48 -10.85 -27.65 -4.27
N GLY A 49 -10.77 -28.37 -5.41
CA GLY A 49 -11.91 -28.98 -6.09
C GLY A 49 -12.44 -28.18 -7.29
N ASP A 50 -12.03 -26.93 -7.48
CA ASP A 50 -12.44 -26.13 -8.62
C ASP A 50 -11.81 -26.63 -9.95
N GLU A 51 -12.59 -26.55 -11.03
CA GLU A 51 -12.06 -26.57 -12.39
C GLU A 51 -11.76 -25.14 -12.84
N VAL A 52 -10.50 -24.84 -13.11
CA VAL A 52 -10.03 -23.50 -13.50
C VAL A 52 -9.80 -23.45 -15.00
N THR A 53 -10.45 -22.49 -15.66
CA THR A 53 -10.18 -22.16 -17.06
C THR A 53 -9.06 -21.14 -17.12
N ILE A 54 -7.97 -21.48 -17.82
CA ILE A 54 -6.82 -20.60 -18.05
C ILE A 54 -6.79 -20.22 -19.52
N ARG A 55 -6.69 -18.90 -19.80
CA ARG A 55 -6.77 -18.33 -21.13
C ARG A 55 -5.44 -17.67 -21.52
N LEU A 56 -5.06 -17.82 -22.79
CA LEU A 56 -3.99 -17.11 -23.45
C LEU A 56 -4.56 -16.34 -24.65
N ARG A 57 -4.25 -15.07 -24.77
CA ARG A 57 -4.49 -14.25 -25.96
C ARG A 57 -3.25 -14.25 -26.83
N THR A 58 -3.44 -14.40 -28.15
CA THR A 58 -2.38 -14.35 -29.16
C THR A 58 -2.77 -13.41 -30.31
N GLY A 59 -1.84 -13.08 -31.19
CA GLY A 59 -2.20 -12.43 -32.45
C GLY A 59 -3.05 -13.35 -33.31
N ARG A 60 -4.03 -12.80 -34.02
CA ARG A 60 -4.93 -13.55 -34.89
C ARG A 60 -4.14 -14.24 -36.01
N TYR A 61 -4.34 -15.54 -36.18
CA TYR A 61 -3.62 -16.40 -37.13
C TYR A 61 -2.09 -16.40 -36.95
N ASN A 62 -1.61 -16.09 -35.77
CA ASN A 62 -0.17 -15.90 -35.53
C ASN A 62 0.49 -17.03 -34.71
N VAL A 63 -0.27 -18.08 -34.37
CA VAL A 63 0.20 -19.22 -33.57
C VAL A 63 -0.29 -20.51 -34.21
N ASP A 64 0.61 -21.48 -34.43
CA ASP A 64 0.25 -22.83 -34.89
C ASP A 64 -0.28 -23.70 -33.77
N LYS A 65 0.38 -23.59 -32.57
CA LYS A 65 0.01 -24.31 -31.35
C LYS A 65 0.28 -23.49 -30.14
N ALA A 66 -0.65 -23.57 -29.19
CA ALA A 66 -0.52 -23.02 -27.86
C ALA A 66 -0.64 -24.13 -26.79
N TYR A 67 0.20 -24.07 -25.80
CA TYR A 67 0.23 -24.99 -24.67
C TYR A 67 0.18 -24.25 -23.37
N LEU A 68 -0.63 -24.74 -22.45
CA LEU A 68 -0.50 -24.47 -21.02
C LEU A 68 0.43 -25.54 -20.44
N VAL A 69 1.53 -25.12 -19.85
CA VAL A 69 2.48 -26.04 -19.19
C VAL A 69 2.31 -25.93 -17.71
N VAL A 70 1.84 -27.00 -17.08
CA VAL A 70 1.56 -27.09 -15.65
C VAL A 70 2.52 -28.10 -15.04
N ASP A 71 3.32 -27.70 -14.10
CA ASP A 71 4.31 -28.55 -13.42
C ASP A 71 5.15 -29.40 -14.41
N ASN A 72 5.58 -28.75 -15.51
CA ASN A 72 6.32 -29.33 -16.64
C ASN A 72 5.53 -30.32 -17.55
N VAL A 73 4.22 -30.40 -17.40
CA VAL A 73 3.35 -31.21 -18.30
C VAL A 73 2.65 -30.28 -19.29
N GLU A 74 2.82 -30.54 -20.60
CA GLU A 74 2.18 -29.77 -21.66
C GLU A 74 0.71 -30.18 -21.85
N HIS A 75 -0.20 -29.23 -21.74
CA HIS A 75 -1.61 -29.35 -22.09
C HIS A 75 -1.90 -28.52 -23.33
N VAL A 76 -2.34 -29.18 -24.41
CA VAL A 76 -2.72 -28.46 -25.62
C VAL A 76 -3.92 -27.57 -25.38
N MET A 77 -3.79 -26.30 -25.71
CA MET A 77 -4.88 -25.33 -25.59
C MET A 77 -5.76 -25.30 -26.82
N THR A 78 -7.04 -25.15 -26.65
CA THR A 78 -8.03 -25.05 -27.72
C THR A 78 -8.33 -23.60 -28.05
N ARG A 79 -8.31 -23.21 -29.33
CA ARG A 79 -8.78 -21.89 -29.74
C ARG A 79 -10.30 -21.83 -29.64
N VAL A 80 -10.80 -20.97 -28.75
CA VAL A 80 -12.21 -20.85 -28.41
C VAL A 80 -12.87 -19.64 -29.06
N ARG A 81 -12.10 -18.58 -29.37
CA ARG A 81 -12.61 -17.32 -29.90
C ARG A 81 -11.57 -16.63 -30.76
N SER A 82 -12.03 -15.98 -31.82
CA SER A 82 -11.26 -15.03 -32.63
C SER A 82 -12.02 -13.72 -32.68
N GLU A 83 -11.40 -12.65 -32.25
CA GLU A 83 -12.04 -11.34 -32.17
C GLU A 83 -11.04 -10.23 -32.50
N SER A 84 -11.44 -9.34 -33.42
CA SER A 84 -10.56 -8.26 -33.88
C SER A 84 -9.19 -8.77 -34.31
N MET A 85 -8.13 -8.41 -33.60
CA MET A 85 -6.74 -8.73 -33.90
C MET A 85 -6.21 -9.96 -33.15
N PHE A 86 -7.07 -10.64 -32.38
CA PHE A 86 -6.65 -11.69 -31.44
C PHE A 86 -7.35 -13.02 -31.66
N ASP A 87 -6.61 -14.09 -31.35
CA ASP A 87 -7.13 -15.43 -31.08
C ASP A 87 -6.99 -15.70 -29.57
N TYR A 88 -8.00 -16.36 -29.00
CA TYR A 88 -8.02 -16.77 -27.58
C TYR A 88 -8.00 -18.28 -27.48
N TYR A 89 -7.06 -18.77 -26.70
CA TYR A 89 -6.86 -20.19 -26.43
C TYR A 89 -7.17 -20.49 -24.96
N GLU A 90 -7.80 -21.62 -24.70
CA GLU A 90 -8.15 -22.05 -23.35
C GLU A 90 -7.67 -23.49 -23.08
N ALA A 91 -7.33 -23.72 -21.82
CA ALA A 91 -7.20 -25.03 -21.23
C ALA A 91 -7.84 -25.03 -19.85
N LYS A 92 -8.29 -26.19 -19.39
CA LYS A 92 -8.88 -26.39 -18.08
C LYS A 92 -7.98 -27.30 -17.25
N ILE A 93 -7.86 -26.96 -15.97
CA ILE A 93 -7.14 -27.75 -14.98
C ILE A 93 -7.99 -27.91 -13.74
N ASN A 94 -7.87 -29.06 -13.08
CA ASN A 94 -8.49 -29.28 -11.77
C ASN A 94 -7.51 -28.90 -10.68
N VAL A 95 -7.97 -28.13 -9.70
CA VAL A 95 -7.16 -27.62 -8.61
C VAL A 95 -7.30 -28.53 -7.40
N GLY A 96 -6.18 -29.10 -6.96
CA GLY A 96 -6.07 -29.86 -5.69
C GLY A 96 -5.79 -28.96 -4.50
N THR A 97 -5.11 -29.51 -3.51
CA THR A 97 -4.65 -28.77 -2.32
C THR A 97 -3.27 -28.15 -2.49
N ASP A 98 -2.48 -28.68 -3.43
CA ASP A 98 -1.10 -28.27 -3.64
C ASP A 98 -1.02 -27.04 -4.55
N LYS A 99 0.03 -26.24 -4.39
CA LYS A 99 0.33 -25.11 -5.26
C LYS A 99 0.63 -25.60 -6.67
N ILE A 100 0.16 -24.85 -7.65
CA ILE A 100 0.33 -25.15 -9.07
C ILE A 100 1.15 -24.03 -9.71
N TYR A 101 2.19 -24.38 -10.45
CA TYR A 101 2.99 -23.45 -11.23
C TYR A 101 2.76 -23.67 -12.70
N TYR A 102 2.52 -22.61 -13.46
CA TYR A 102 2.26 -22.72 -14.89
C TYR A 102 2.85 -21.56 -15.69
N TYR A 103 3.04 -21.83 -16.96
CA TYR A 103 3.42 -20.87 -18.00
C TYR A 103 2.83 -21.30 -19.34
N PHE A 104 2.96 -20.43 -20.34
CA PHE A 104 2.51 -20.78 -21.69
C PHE A 104 3.69 -20.99 -22.62
N LYS A 105 3.53 -21.93 -23.54
CA LYS A 105 4.44 -22.17 -24.66
C LYS A 105 3.66 -22.03 -25.97
N VAL A 106 4.15 -21.22 -26.89
CA VAL A 106 3.54 -21.05 -28.22
C VAL A 106 4.53 -21.40 -29.31
N GLU A 107 4.03 -21.98 -30.39
CA GLU A 107 4.80 -22.41 -31.52
C GLU A 107 4.25 -21.77 -32.81
N LEU A 108 5.16 -21.23 -33.64
CA LEU A 108 4.88 -20.77 -34.99
C LEU A 108 6.01 -21.25 -35.94
N GLY A 109 5.73 -22.24 -36.77
CA GLY A 109 6.75 -22.90 -37.56
C GLY A 109 7.84 -23.54 -36.70
N ARG A 110 9.06 -22.98 -36.76
CA ARG A 110 10.19 -23.39 -35.91
C ARG A 110 10.44 -22.44 -34.71
N THR A 111 9.68 -21.37 -34.63
CA THR A 111 9.82 -20.39 -33.53
C THR A 111 9.04 -20.89 -32.32
N VAL A 112 9.72 -20.93 -31.17
CA VAL A 112 9.11 -21.20 -29.86
C VAL A 112 9.24 -19.94 -29.04
N CYS A 113 8.18 -19.55 -28.33
CA CYS A 113 8.15 -18.45 -27.38
C CYS A 113 7.44 -18.92 -26.13
N TYR A 114 7.92 -18.47 -24.99
CA TYR A 114 7.29 -18.69 -23.69
C TYR A 114 6.62 -17.41 -23.21
N TYR A 115 5.61 -17.56 -22.36
CA TYR A 115 4.94 -16.44 -21.72
C TYR A 115 4.69 -16.76 -20.24
N ASN A 116 5.11 -15.87 -19.37
CA ASN A 116 4.87 -15.93 -17.92
C ASN A 116 4.58 -14.52 -17.37
N GLN A 117 4.67 -14.29 -16.05
CA GLN A 117 4.29 -13.03 -15.43
C GLN A 117 5.09 -11.80 -15.92
N ILE A 118 6.30 -11.98 -16.46
CA ILE A 118 7.09 -10.89 -17.06
C ILE A 118 6.85 -10.73 -18.56
N GLY A 119 5.89 -11.47 -19.13
CA GLY A 119 5.49 -11.36 -20.53
C GLY A 119 6.12 -12.40 -21.46
N ALA A 120 6.24 -12.06 -22.74
CA ALA A 120 6.75 -12.95 -23.78
C ALA A 120 8.29 -12.99 -23.79
N ILE A 121 8.86 -14.19 -23.67
CA ILE A 121 10.30 -14.42 -23.55
C ILE A 121 10.75 -15.56 -24.45
N LYS A 122 12.00 -15.52 -24.93
CA LYS A 122 12.59 -16.56 -25.74
C LYS A 122 13.10 -17.71 -24.88
N ASP A 123 13.77 -17.39 -23.77
CA ASP A 123 14.36 -18.34 -22.86
C ASP A 123 13.57 -18.28 -21.54
N LEU A 124 12.97 -19.41 -21.17
CA LEU A 124 12.10 -19.50 -20.00
C LEU A 124 12.89 -19.24 -18.71
N ASN A 125 12.42 -18.32 -17.90
CA ASN A 125 12.85 -18.17 -16.51
C ASN A 125 11.72 -18.62 -15.58
N PRO A 126 11.80 -19.80 -14.97
CA PRO A 126 10.75 -20.35 -14.10
C PRO A 126 10.46 -19.52 -12.86
N TYR A 127 11.37 -18.64 -12.45
CA TYR A 127 11.23 -17.73 -11.33
C TYR A 127 9.98 -16.82 -11.42
N TYR A 128 9.52 -16.58 -12.67
CA TYR A 128 8.34 -15.74 -12.95
C TYR A 128 7.14 -16.55 -13.47
N ASN A 129 7.10 -17.85 -13.24
CA ASN A 129 5.92 -18.63 -13.61
C ASN A 129 4.69 -18.14 -12.84
N PHE A 130 3.52 -18.25 -13.46
CA PHE A 130 2.26 -18.01 -12.76
C PHE A 130 2.08 -19.05 -11.66
N GLN A 131 1.43 -18.64 -10.58
CA GLN A 131 1.14 -19.48 -9.43
C GLN A 131 -0.36 -19.49 -9.15
N ILE A 132 -0.90 -20.65 -8.80
CA ILE A 132 -2.18 -20.81 -8.14
C ILE A 132 -1.91 -21.34 -6.74
N THR A 133 -2.38 -20.61 -5.74
CA THR A 133 -2.41 -21.05 -4.35
C THR A 133 -3.86 -21.36 -3.99
N PRO A 134 -4.27 -22.65 -3.93
CA PRO A 134 -5.67 -23.03 -3.71
C PRO A 134 -6.17 -22.52 -2.35
N GLY A 135 -7.32 -21.83 -2.37
CA GLY A 135 -7.93 -21.30 -1.15
C GLY A 135 -7.38 -19.96 -0.68
N PHE A 136 -6.33 -19.43 -1.33
CA PHE A 136 -5.89 -18.07 -1.06
C PHE A 136 -6.88 -17.07 -1.66
N LYS A 137 -7.64 -16.42 -0.77
CA LYS A 137 -8.59 -15.36 -1.11
C LYS A 137 -8.20 -14.06 -0.48
N THR A 138 -8.30 -13.00 -1.25
CA THR A 138 -8.08 -11.62 -0.79
C THR A 138 -9.42 -10.92 -0.59
N PRO A 139 -9.54 -9.99 0.39
CA PRO A 139 -10.80 -9.28 0.62
C PRO A 139 -11.24 -8.50 -0.63
N GLU A 140 -12.44 -8.77 -1.10
CA GLU A 140 -12.95 -8.15 -2.36
C GLU A 140 -13.08 -6.63 -2.22
N TRP A 141 -13.44 -6.15 -1.03
CA TRP A 141 -13.56 -4.71 -0.75
C TRP A 141 -12.24 -3.95 -0.90
N ALA A 142 -11.09 -4.63 -0.72
CA ALA A 142 -9.77 -4.02 -0.77
C ALA A 142 -9.21 -3.87 -2.20
N LYS A 143 -9.77 -4.60 -3.19
CA LYS A 143 -9.29 -4.58 -4.57
C LYS A 143 -9.48 -3.20 -5.22
N GLY A 144 -8.37 -2.48 -5.38
CA GLY A 144 -8.38 -1.11 -5.90
C GLY A 144 -9.12 -0.11 -5.02
N ALA A 145 -9.27 -0.37 -3.73
CA ALA A 145 -9.93 0.55 -2.80
C ALA A 145 -9.07 1.80 -2.56
N VAL A 146 -9.71 2.95 -2.51
CA VAL A 146 -9.04 4.22 -2.19
C VAL A 146 -8.89 4.33 -0.68
N MET A 147 -7.65 4.27 -0.21
CA MET A 147 -7.29 4.31 1.19
C MET A 147 -6.78 5.70 1.60
N TYR A 148 -6.89 6.02 2.88
CA TYR A 148 -6.39 7.26 3.46
C TYR A 148 -5.69 6.97 4.79
N GLN A 149 -4.40 7.27 4.87
CA GLN A 149 -3.59 7.09 6.08
C GLN A 149 -3.68 8.31 6.98
N ILE A 150 -4.02 8.10 8.25
CA ILE A 150 -4.13 9.16 9.25
C ILE A 150 -3.09 8.98 10.36
N PHE A 151 -2.23 10.00 10.53
CA PHE A 151 -1.41 10.18 11.74
C PHE A 151 -2.21 11.05 12.69
N VAL A 152 -2.86 10.43 13.69
CA VAL A 152 -3.97 11.03 14.47
C VAL A 152 -3.58 12.32 15.17
N ASP A 153 -2.42 12.37 15.86
CA ASP A 153 -1.93 13.57 16.58
C ASP A 153 -1.84 14.81 15.67
N ARG A 154 -1.76 14.62 14.34
CA ARG A 154 -1.51 15.70 13.37
C ARG A 154 -2.69 15.97 12.44
N PHE A 155 -3.83 15.27 12.64
CA PHE A 155 -4.96 15.39 11.72
C PHE A 155 -5.94 16.50 12.13
N TYR A 156 -6.59 16.37 13.29
CA TYR A 156 -7.46 17.41 13.85
C TYR A 156 -7.70 17.19 15.34
N ASN A 157 -7.63 18.26 16.13
CA ASN A 157 -7.95 18.26 17.57
C ASN A 157 -9.45 18.49 17.76
N GLY A 158 -10.20 17.45 18.10
CA GLY A 158 -11.66 17.50 18.32
C GLY A 158 -12.05 17.65 19.77
N ASP A 159 -11.20 17.23 20.71
CA ASP A 159 -11.45 17.30 22.15
C ASP A 159 -10.19 17.70 22.93
N LYS A 160 -10.10 18.97 23.28
CA LYS A 160 -8.94 19.51 24.03
C LYS A 160 -8.82 18.99 25.47
N SER A 161 -9.82 18.28 25.97
CA SER A 161 -9.78 17.75 27.34
C SER A 161 -8.88 16.50 27.45
N ASN A 162 -8.58 15.84 26.32
CA ASN A 162 -7.71 14.69 26.27
C ASN A 162 -6.26 15.02 25.81
N ASP A 163 -5.96 16.29 25.52
CA ASP A 163 -4.62 16.71 25.10
C ASP A 163 -3.55 16.29 26.12
N VAL A 164 -2.39 15.88 25.62
CA VAL A 164 -1.17 15.75 26.43
C VAL A 164 -0.77 17.14 26.94
N LEU A 165 -0.50 17.26 28.22
CA LEU A 165 -0.18 18.53 28.86
C LEU A 165 1.33 18.81 28.85
N ASP A 166 1.70 20.08 29.00
CA ASP A 166 3.08 20.43 29.27
C ASP A 166 3.52 19.76 30.59
N ASP A 167 4.72 19.17 30.60
CA ASP A 167 5.31 18.49 31.76
C ASP A 167 4.50 17.30 32.29
N GLU A 168 3.63 16.69 31.47
CA GLU A 168 2.77 15.59 31.91
C GLU A 168 3.58 14.37 32.37
N TYR A 169 4.66 14.05 31.66
CA TYR A 169 5.65 13.00 31.99
C TYR A 169 6.98 13.30 31.32
N ASN A 170 7.99 12.51 31.69
CA ASN A 170 9.32 12.52 31.07
C ASN A 170 9.42 11.42 30.03
N TYR A 171 9.90 11.73 28.82
CA TYR A 171 10.13 10.76 27.77
C TYR A 171 11.50 10.99 27.11
N ILE A 172 12.38 9.99 27.18
CA ILE A 172 13.77 10.08 26.69
C ILE A 172 14.51 11.31 27.26
N GLY A 173 14.47 11.44 28.59
CA GLY A 173 15.26 12.41 29.36
C GLY A 173 14.76 13.86 29.37
N GLU A 174 13.64 14.15 28.70
CA GLU A 174 12.99 15.48 28.72
C GLU A 174 11.48 15.37 28.87
N HIS A 175 10.87 16.43 29.36
CA HIS A 175 9.42 16.48 29.50
C HIS A 175 8.73 16.57 28.14
N VAL A 176 7.55 15.95 28.05
CA VAL A 176 6.65 16.14 26.90
C VAL A 176 6.04 17.54 26.93
N CYS A 177 5.63 18.03 25.77
CA CYS A 177 5.02 19.34 25.65
C CYS A 177 3.82 19.35 24.69
N GLN A 178 2.82 20.14 25.01
CA GLN A 178 1.71 20.45 24.13
C GLN A 178 2.10 21.57 23.18
N VAL A 179 1.99 21.33 21.88
CA VAL A 179 2.20 22.34 20.86
C VAL A 179 0.96 23.24 20.77
N LYS A 180 1.12 24.53 21.08
CA LYS A 180 0.02 25.49 21.08
C LYS A 180 -0.30 26.06 19.71
N ASP A 181 0.69 26.12 18.83
CA ASP A 181 0.53 26.56 17.44
C ASP A 181 0.40 25.34 16.54
N TRP A 182 -0.81 25.06 16.06
CA TRP A 182 -1.11 23.95 15.16
C TRP A 182 -0.24 23.95 13.90
N ASN A 183 0.18 25.11 13.42
CA ASN A 183 0.97 25.25 12.20
C ASN A 183 2.49 25.22 12.43
N LYS A 184 2.96 25.04 13.66
CA LYS A 184 4.38 24.87 13.96
C LYS A 184 4.91 23.62 13.25
N TYR A 185 6.08 23.71 12.63
CA TYR A 185 6.73 22.53 12.08
C TYR A 185 7.31 21.63 13.19
N PRO A 186 7.29 20.30 13.02
CA PRO A 186 7.89 19.38 14.00
C PRO A 186 9.36 19.68 14.24
N ALA A 187 9.79 19.64 15.51
CA ALA A 187 11.21 19.73 15.85
C ALA A 187 11.95 18.45 15.47
N GLN A 188 13.28 18.51 15.37
CA GLN A 188 14.11 17.34 15.04
C GLN A 188 13.90 16.17 16.02
N MET A 189 13.74 16.46 17.32
CA MET A 189 13.35 15.49 18.34
C MET A 189 11.88 15.62 18.71
N GLY A 190 11.03 15.81 17.71
CA GLY A 190 9.60 16.13 17.88
C GLY A 190 8.73 14.97 18.37
N ILE A 191 9.30 13.83 18.77
CA ILE A 191 8.57 12.69 19.35
C ILE A 191 7.85 13.02 20.66
N ARG A 192 8.27 14.07 21.35
CA ARG A 192 7.70 14.60 22.61
C ARG A 192 6.75 15.76 22.41
N GLU A 193 6.57 16.23 21.16
CA GLU A 193 5.67 17.33 20.81
C GLU A 193 4.31 16.80 20.40
N PHE A 194 3.27 17.13 21.18
CA PHE A 194 1.91 16.68 20.92
C PHE A 194 1.07 17.85 20.41
N TYR A 195 0.41 17.66 19.27
CA TYR A 195 -0.47 18.66 18.66
C TYR A 195 -1.94 18.48 19.06
N GLY A 196 -2.26 17.36 19.69
CA GLY A 196 -3.56 17.09 20.27
C GLY A 196 -4.61 16.58 19.27
N GLY A 197 -4.21 16.16 18.07
CA GLY A 197 -5.15 15.45 17.18
C GLY A 197 -5.64 14.16 17.84
N ASP A 198 -6.93 13.84 17.65
CA ASP A 198 -7.61 12.75 18.35
C ASP A 198 -8.70 12.06 17.48
N LEU A 199 -9.30 11.00 18.01
CA LEU A 199 -10.36 10.26 17.33
C LEU A 199 -11.66 11.05 17.20
N LYS A 200 -11.92 12.01 18.13
CA LYS A 200 -13.04 12.94 18.00
C LYS A 200 -12.83 13.86 16.79
N GLY A 201 -11.59 14.31 16.60
CA GLY A 201 -11.20 15.09 15.43
C GLY A 201 -11.38 14.32 14.13
N VAL A 202 -11.05 13.04 14.12
CA VAL A 202 -11.34 12.18 12.96
C VAL A 202 -12.84 12.13 12.68
N LEU A 203 -13.68 11.90 13.70
CA LEU A 203 -15.15 11.93 13.56
C LEU A 203 -15.64 13.25 12.97
N ASP A 204 -15.12 14.37 13.44
CA ASP A 204 -15.51 15.70 12.97
C ASP A 204 -15.12 15.97 11.50
N LYS A 205 -14.24 15.16 10.95
CA LYS A 205 -13.74 15.26 9.56
C LYS A 205 -14.19 14.10 8.65
N LEU A 206 -15.08 13.22 9.11
CA LEU A 206 -15.56 12.11 8.28
C LEU A 206 -16.29 12.59 7.03
N ASP A 207 -17.06 13.67 7.10
CA ASP A 207 -17.75 14.25 5.94
C ASP A 207 -16.73 14.71 4.87
N TYR A 208 -15.60 15.31 5.29
CA TYR A 208 -14.51 15.67 4.40
C TYR A 208 -13.91 14.43 3.68
N LEU A 209 -13.66 13.34 4.42
CA LEU A 209 -13.12 12.10 3.85
C LEU A 209 -14.11 11.42 2.90
N GLU A 210 -15.39 11.45 3.22
CA GLU A 210 -16.46 10.95 2.35
C GLU A 210 -16.56 11.77 1.05
N GLU A 211 -16.52 13.11 1.15
CA GLU A 211 -16.51 14.01 -0.01
C GLU A 211 -15.24 13.86 -0.86
N LEU A 212 -14.10 13.55 -0.25
CA LEU A 212 -12.87 13.24 -0.98
C LEU A 212 -12.99 11.90 -1.74
N GLY A 213 -13.90 11.03 -1.31
CA GLY A 213 -14.18 9.73 -1.94
C GLY A 213 -13.43 8.56 -1.34
N ILE A 214 -12.95 8.68 -0.10
CA ILE A 214 -12.22 7.63 0.63
C ILE A 214 -13.12 6.42 0.90
N GLU A 215 -12.55 5.24 0.75
CA GLU A 215 -13.22 3.95 1.01
C GLU A 215 -12.64 3.23 2.23
N VAL A 216 -11.40 3.52 2.61
CA VAL A 216 -10.71 2.86 3.74
C VAL A 216 -9.89 3.88 4.50
N ILE A 217 -10.01 3.88 5.82
CA ILE A 217 -9.13 4.66 6.70
C ILE A 217 -8.11 3.71 7.33
N TYR A 218 -6.83 3.99 7.12
CA TYR A 218 -5.73 3.35 7.83
C TYR A 218 -5.20 4.29 8.90
N PHE A 219 -5.27 3.86 10.15
CA PHE A 219 -4.72 4.58 11.30
C PHE A 219 -3.31 4.12 11.62
N ASN A 220 -2.37 5.06 11.73
CA ASN A 220 -1.14 4.82 12.48
C ASN A 220 -1.47 4.36 13.91
N PRO A 221 -0.52 3.80 14.69
CA PRO A 221 -0.83 3.17 15.97
C PRO A 221 -1.74 4.01 16.88
N LEU A 222 -2.74 3.36 17.49
CA LEU A 222 -3.75 3.99 18.35
C LEU A 222 -3.62 3.57 19.80
N PHE A 223 -2.87 2.52 20.11
CA PHE A 223 -2.76 1.95 21.44
C PHE A 223 -1.99 2.88 22.38
N VAL A 224 -2.21 2.70 23.69
CA VAL A 224 -1.51 3.48 24.72
C VAL A 224 -0.02 3.46 24.46
N SER A 225 0.59 4.64 24.40
CA SER A 225 2.02 4.82 24.10
C SER A 225 2.51 6.19 24.53
N PRO A 226 3.77 6.31 24.99
CA PRO A 226 4.30 7.58 25.49
C PRO A 226 4.75 8.54 24.37
N SER A 227 4.99 8.09 23.15
CA SER A 227 5.34 8.97 22.04
C SER A 227 4.12 9.43 21.24
N ASN A 228 4.28 10.49 20.45
CA ASN A 228 3.24 10.96 19.54
C ASN A 228 3.00 10.03 18.35
N HIS A 229 4.02 9.25 17.93
CA HIS A 229 3.92 8.28 16.83
C HIS A 229 3.33 6.93 17.27
N LYS A 230 3.41 6.63 18.56
CA LYS A 230 2.84 5.44 19.21
C LYS A 230 3.34 4.07 18.70
N TYR A 231 4.55 4.01 18.10
CA TYR A 231 5.22 2.74 17.78
C TYR A 231 5.92 2.09 18.99
N ASP A 232 5.85 2.69 20.14
CA ASP A 232 6.35 2.22 21.43
C ASP A 232 5.21 1.84 22.36
N ILE A 233 4.47 0.78 21.97
CA ILE A 233 3.22 0.37 22.62
C ILE A 233 3.41 0.09 24.11
N GLN A 234 2.59 0.75 24.93
CA GLN A 234 2.51 0.58 26.38
C GLN A 234 1.47 -0.47 26.79
N ASP A 235 0.31 -0.49 26.11
CA ASP A 235 -0.74 -1.47 26.35
C ASP A 235 -1.50 -1.80 25.07
N TYR A 236 -1.44 -3.05 24.61
CA TYR A 236 -2.12 -3.51 23.40
C TYR A 236 -3.62 -3.72 23.54
N ASP A 237 -4.12 -3.73 24.79
CA ASP A 237 -5.54 -3.98 25.06
C ASP A 237 -6.41 -2.72 24.90
N TYR A 238 -5.80 -1.53 24.88
CA TYR A 238 -6.54 -0.28 24.99
C TYR A 238 -6.05 0.79 24.03
N ILE A 239 -7.03 1.52 23.51
CA ILE A 239 -6.80 2.79 22.80
C ILE A 239 -6.28 3.83 23.78
N ASP A 240 -5.31 4.62 23.34
CA ASP A 240 -4.72 5.67 24.17
C ASP A 240 -5.79 6.69 24.59
N PRO A 241 -5.96 6.96 25.88
CA PRO A 241 -6.92 7.96 26.36
C PRO A 241 -6.70 9.37 25.81
N HIS A 242 -5.46 9.72 25.42
CA HIS A 242 -5.17 10.99 24.75
C HIS A 242 -5.71 11.03 23.30
N PHE A 243 -6.04 9.88 22.71
CA PHE A 243 -6.80 9.80 21.46
C PHE A 243 -8.28 9.51 21.67
N GLY A 244 -8.63 9.01 22.86
CA GLY A 244 -9.97 8.59 23.22
C GLY A 244 -10.65 9.49 24.25
N VAL A 245 -10.96 8.93 25.39
CA VAL A 245 -11.71 9.60 26.48
C VAL A 245 -10.96 9.48 27.79
N ILE A 246 -10.70 10.62 28.43
CA ILE A 246 -10.20 10.71 29.80
C ILE A 246 -11.40 11.00 30.73
N ALA A 247 -11.99 9.94 31.29
CA ALA A 247 -13.15 10.04 32.17
C ALA A 247 -12.77 10.54 33.57
N HIS A 248 -11.53 10.27 33.99
CA HIS A 248 -10.97 10.71 35.29
C HIS A 248 -9.61 11.34 35.06
N ASP A 249 -9.50 12.63 35.29
CA ASP A 249 -8.32 13.46 35.05
C ASP A 249 -7.79 14.07 36.36
N GLU A 250 -7.29 13.22 37.23
CA GLU A 250 -6.80 13.59 38.57
C GLU A 250 -5.28 13.38 38.62
N GLY A 251 -4.61 14.12 39.49
CA GLY A 251 -3.17 14.01 39.74
C GLY A 251 -2.38 15.24 39.29
N GLU A 252 -1.07 15.17 39.44
CA GLU A 252 -0.14 16.27 39.19
C GLU A 252 0.76 15.92 37.98
N VAL A 253 1.16 16.95 37.26
CA VAL A 253 2.24 16.87 36.25
C VAL A 253 3.58 16.96 36.94
N LEU A 254 4.68 16.64 36.22
CA LEU A 254 6.04 16.76 36.76
C LEU A 254 6.41 18.20 37.06
N LYS A 255 7.23 18.41 38.09
CA LYS A 255 7.83 19.71 38.36
C LYS A 255 9.05 19.93 37.47
N GLU A 256 9.40 21.19 37.26
CA GLU A 256 10.61 21.55 36.50
C GLU A 256 11.85 20.77 36.97
N GLY A 257 12.51 20.07 36.07
CA GLY A 257 13.71 19.28 36.33
C GLY A 257 13.49 17.90 36.98
N ASP A 258 12.24 17.53 37.28
CA ASP A 258 11.89 16.21 37.79
C ASP A 258 11.76 15.22 36.62
N THR A 259 12.58 14.19 36.60
CA THR A 259 12.59 13.16 35.54
C THR A 259 12.01 11.81 35.99
N ASP A 260 11.51 11.72 37.22
CA ASP A 260 10.93 10.51 37.79
C ASP A 260 9.44 10.42 37.48
N ASN A 261 9.09 9.51 36.56
CA ASN A 261 7.71 9.32 36.11
C ASN A 261 6.76 8.77 37.20
N THR A 262 7.28 8.29 38.34
CA THR A 262 6.43 7.92 39.50
C THR A 262 5.78 9.13 40.13
N HIS A 263 6.32 10.33 39.90
CA HIS A 263 5.72 11.60 40.33
C HIS A 263 4.70 12.16 39.32
N ALA A 264 4.67 11.62 38.09
CA ALA A 264 3.73 11.99 37.04
C ALA A 264 2.32 11.40 37.28
N THR A 265 1.75 11.69 38.45
CA THR A 265 0.53 10.98 38.92
C THR A 265 -0.69 11.22 38.03
N ARG A 266 -0.74 12.35 37.32
CA ARG A 266 -1.79 12.61 36.33
C ARG A 266 -1.64 11.69 35.13
N TYR A 267 -0.44 11.55 34.55
CA TYR A 267 -0.16 10.62 33.44
C TYR A 267 -0.48 9.19 33.86
N ILE A 268 -0.01 8.76 35.03
CA ILE A 268 -0.31 7.42 35.55
C ILE A 268 -1.82 7.17 35.57
N ASN A 269 -2.60 8.10 36.15
CA ASN A 269 -4.06 7.98 36.17
C ASN A 269 -4.69 7.96 34.79
N ARG A 270 -4.24 8.84 33.89
CA ARG A 270 -4.79 8.91 32.53
C ARG A 270 -4.60 7.60 31.76
N VAL A 271 -3.40 6.97 31.81
CA VAL A 271 -3.02 5.87 30.92
C VAL A 271 -3.04 4.47 31.58
N THR A 272 -3.25 4.39 32.92
CA THR A 272 -3.31 3.09 33.60
C THR A 272 -4.65 2.82 34.28
N ARG A 273 -5.48 3.84 34.52
CA ARG A 273 -6.78 3.65 35.15
C ARG A 273 -7.76 2.98 34.18
N LYS A 274 -8.25 1.82 34.58
CA LYS A 274 -9.12 0.97 33.72
C LYS A 274 -10.36 1.71 33.21
N SER A 275 -10.96 2.58 34.01
CA SER A 275 -12.13 3.35 33.59
C SER A 275 -11.83 4.31 32.42
N ASN A 276 -10.63 4.90 32.34
CA ASN A 276 -10.21 5.72 31.19
C ASN A 276 -9.95 4.85 29.97
N LEU A 277 -9.26 3.73 30.18
CA LEU A 277 -8.91 2.77 29.13
C LEU A 277 -10.16 2.15 28.49
N GLU A 278 -11.13 1.71 29.31
CA GLU A 278 -12.40 1.14 28.87
C GLU A 278 -13.27 2.19 28.15
N ALA A 279 -13.34 3.44 28.67
CA ALA A 279 -14.07 4.52 28.01
C ALA A 279 -13.48 4.84 26.62
N SER A 280 -12.15 4.79 26.47
CA SER A 280 -11.47 5.00 25.19
C SER A 280 -11.75 3.87 24.20
N ASN A 281 -11.78 2.62 24.65
CA ASN A 281 -12.16 1.48 23.84
C ASN A 281 -13.62 1.55 23.37
N GLU A 282 -14.54 1.92 24.27
CA GLU A 282 -15.96 2.12 23.93
C GLU A 282 -16.13 3.26 22.91
N PHE A 283 -15.37 4.32 23.06
CA PHE A 283 -15.39 5.44 22.13
C PHE A 283 -14.86 5.01 20.75
N PHE A 284 -13.74 4.27 20.69
CA PHE A 284 -13.21 3.75 19.44
C PHE A 284 -14.19 2.83 18.71
N ALA A 285 -14.89 1.97 19.44
CA ALA A 285 -15.94 1.12 18.85
C ALA A 285 -17.04 1.97 18.16
N LYS A 286 -17.41 3.12 18.76
CA LYS A 286 -18.35 4.08 18.15
C LYS A 286 -17.74 4.76 16.92
N VAL A 287 -16.46 5.13 16.97
CA VAL A 287 -15.75 5.71 15.82
C VAL A 287 -15.77 4.76 14.62
N VAL A 288 -15.44 3.48 14.83
CA VAL A 288 -15.51 2.45 13.78
C VAL A 288 -16.94 2.29 13.25
N GLN A 289 -17.94 2.29 14.13
CA GLN A 289 -19.34 2.22 13.73
C GLN A 289 -19.76 3.40 12.84
N GLU A 290 -19.34 4.62 13.16
CA GLU A 290 -19.62 5.82 12.37
C GLU A 290 -18.91 5.81 11.01
N ILE A 291 -17.68 5.30 10.96
CA ILE A 291 -16.94 5.08 9.71
C ILE A 291 -17.67 4.04 8.84
N HIS A 292 -18.07 2.92 9.42
CA HIS A 292 -18.82 1.87 8.71
C HIS A 292 -20.20 2.37 8.23
N ALA A 293 -20.88 3.24 9.00
CA ALA A 293 -22.16 3.81 8.60
C ALA A 293 -22.08 4.64 7.31
N ARG A 294 -20.89 5.17 6.99
CA ARG A 294 -20.58 5.87 5.72
C ARG A 294 -20.06 4.93 4.62
N GLY A 295 -20.06 3.62 4.85
CA GLY A 295 -19.57 2.62 3.89
C GLY A 295 -18.06 2.52 3.79
N MET A 296 -17.32 3.18 4.67
CA MET A 296 -15.86 3.10 4.72
C MET A 296 -15.40 1.96 5.63
N LYS A 297 -14.17 1.49 5.42
CA LYS A 297 -13.48 0.44 6.16
C LYS A 297 -12.38 1.00 7.05
N VAL A 298 -11.93 0.20 8.04
CA VAL A 298 -10.90 0.60 9.00
C VAL A 298 -9.78 -0.43 9.07
N ILE A 299 -8.53 0.04 8.90
CA ILE A 299 -7.31 -0.74 9.16
C ILE A 299 -6.58 -0.07 10.32
N ILE A 300 -6.07 -0.88 11.26
CA ILE A 300 -5.25 -0.39 12.39
C ILE A 300 -3.85 -0.96 12.35
N ASP A 301 -2.91 -0.27 13.00
CA ASP A 301 -1.49 -0.64 13.01
C ASP A 301 -1.17 -1.61 14.16
N GLY A 302 -0.52 -2.71 13.83
CA GLY A 302 -0.08 -3.76 14.75
C GLY A 302 1.44 -3.76 14.91
N VAL A 303 1.93 -3.20 16.00
CA VAL A 303 3.35 -3.15 16.35
C VAL A 303 3.69 -4.34 17.23
N PHE A 304 3.98 -5.49 16.64
CA PHE A 304 4.12 -6.75 17.38
C PHE A 304 5.57 -7.26 17.51
N ASN A 305 6.52 -6.68 16.77
CA ASN A 305 7.94 -7.04 16.89
C ASN A 305 8.55 -6.59 18.21
N HIS A 306 8.16 -5.44 18.72
CA HIS A 306 8.66 -4.80 19.95
C HIS A 306 7.52 -4.09 20.65
N CYS A 307 7.76 -3.67 21.90
CA CYS A 307 6.86 -2.77 22.63
C CYS A 307 7.64 -1.51 23.07
N GLY A 308 6.99 -0.63 23.83
CA GLY A 308 7.68 0.50 24.47
C GLY A 308 8.31 0.13 25.81
N SER A 309 9.28 0.91 26.26
CA SER A 309 9.86 0.74 27.61
C SER A 309 8.85 1.03 28.74
N PHE A 310 7.81 1.81 28.45
CA PHE A 310 6.69 2.08 29.36
C PHE A 310 5.66 0.93 29.41
N ASN A 311 5.83 -0.12 28.59
CA ASN A 311 4.86 -1.21 28.50
C ASN A 311 4.64 -1.90 29.86
N LYS A 312 3.37 -2.22 30.17
CA LYS A 312 2.94 -2.83 31.43
C LYS A 312 3.66 -4.17 31.76
N TRP A 313 4.20 -4.87 30.76
CA TRP A 313 4.93 -6.11 30.98
C TRP A 313 6.36 -5.86 31.43
N LEU A 314 6.97 -4.76 31.00
CA LEU A 314 8.31 -4.34 31.43
C LEU A 314 8.27 -3.40 32.63
N ASP A 315 7.42 -2.37 32.54
CA ASP A 315 7.23 -1.28 33.53
C ASP A 315 8.53 -0.64 33.99
N LYS A 316 9.39 -0.25 33.02
CA LYS A 316 10.68 0.41 33.30
C LYS A 316 10.52 1.71 34.05
N GLU A 317 9.43 2.41 33.81
CA GLU A 317 9.11 3.70 34.41
C GLU A 317 8.33 3.59 35.75
N HIS A 318 8.00 2.36 36.18
CA HIS A 318 7.23 2.05 37.40
C HIS A 318 5.84 2.68 37.48
N ILE A 319 5.26 3.04 36.34
CA ILE A 319 3.94 3.71 36.27
C ILE A 319 2.79 2.75 36.53
N TYR A 320 2.94 1.46 36.21
CA TYR A 320 1.93 0.43 36.53
C TYR A 320 2.00 -0.04 37.96
N ARG A 321 3.20 -0.08 38.56
CA ARG A 321 3.40 -0.33 39.98
C ARG A 321 2.65 0.71 40.82
N ASP A 322 2.70 1.98 40.43
CA ASP A 322 2.14 3.10 41.16
C ASP A 322 0.72 3.50 40.71
N SER A 323 0.09 2.66 39.86
CA SER A 323 -1.29 2.80 39.43
C SER A 323 -2.28 2.66 40.57
N THR A 324 -3.43 3.34 40.47
CA THR A 324 -4.57 3.16 41.38
C THR A 324 -5.30 1.82 41.17
N ASP A 325 -5.16 1.23 39.99
CA ASP A 325 -5.66 -0.12 39.66
C ASP A 325 -4.57 -1.16 39.89
N GLU A 326 -4.97 -2.39 40.15
CA GLU A 326 -4.04 -3.49 40.40
C GLU A 326 -3.47 -4.06 39.10
N TYR A 327 -2.12 -4.07 39.01
CA TYR A 327 -1.36 -4.68 37.92
C TYR A 327 -0.30 -5.64 38.47
N ALA A 328 0.02 -6.66 37.69
CA ALA A 328 1.14 -7.54 38.01
C ALA A 328 2.47 -6.76 37.87
N PRO A 329 3.49 -7.08 38.69
CA PRO A 329 4.78 -6.38 38.61
C PRO A 329 5.49 -6.60 37.30
N GLY A 330 6.09 -5.54 36.74
CA GLY A 330 6.83 -5.58 35.50
C GLY A 330 8.11 -6.41 35.56
N ALA A 331 8.56 -6.90 34.42
CA ALA A 331 9.76 -7.73 34.32
C ALA A 331 11.07 -6.93 34.56
N PHE A 332 11.04 -5.61 34.41
CA PHE A 332 12.18 -4.75 34.76
C PHE A 332 12.42 -4.72 36.28
N GLU A 333 11.34 -4.61 37.07
CA GLU A 333 11.42 -4.45 38.53
C GLU A 333 11.92 -5.70 39.24
N ARG A 334 11.43 -6.91 38.83
CA ARG A 334 11.74 -8.13 39.57
C ARG A 334 11.75 -9.39 38.68
N TYR A 335 12.63 -10.32 39.06
CA TYR A 335 12.82 -11.61 38.37
C TYR A 335 11.54 -12.47 38.37
N GLU A 336 10.75 -12.43 39.44
CA GLU A 336 9.54 -13.25 39.60
C GLU A 336 8.32 -12.68 38.85
N SER A 337 8.49 -11.63 38.05
CA SER A 337 7.42 -11.11 37.23
C SER A 337 6.83 -12.19 36.33
N PRO A 338 5.49 -12.29 36.19
CA PRO A 338 4.87 -13.20 35.25
C PRO A 338 5.27 -12.90 33.78
N TYR A 339 5.78 -11.70 33.53
CA TYR A 339 6.22 -11.26 32.21
C TYR A 339 7.73 -11.42 31.96
N HIS A 340 8.45 -12.07 32.89
CA HIS A 340 9.91 -12.23 32.80
C HIS A 340 10.36 -12.79 31.43
N ASN A 341 9.68 -13.85 30.94
CA ASN A 341 10.03 -14.51 29.68
C ASN A 341 9.53 -13.78 28.43
N PHE A 342 8.77 -12.68 28.59
CA PHE A 342 8.33 -11.85 27.45
C PHE A 342 9.50 -11.06 26.84
N PHE A 343 10.58 -10.96 27.61
CA PHE A 343 11.82 -10.27 27.22
C PHE A 343 13.01 -11.20 27.37
N LYS A 344 14.05 -10.93 26.62
CA LYS A 344 15.34 -11.62 26.73
C LYS A 344 16.29 -10.75 27.50
N PHE A 345 16.63 -11.17 28.73
CA PHE A 345 17.62 -10.48 29.58
C PHE A 345 19.01 -11.12 29.44
N TYR A 346 20.05 -10.28 29.43
CA TYR A 346 21.46 -10.71 29.32
C TYR A 346 22.17 -10.79 30.65
N SER A 347 21.53 -10.32 31.74
CA SER A 347 22.07 -10.45 33.11
C SER A 347 20.93 -10.83 34.08
N ASN A 348 21.32 -11.37 35.25
CA ASN A 348 20.43 -11.73 36.37
C ASN A 348 20.53 -10.69 37.50
N GLN A 349 20.60 -9.41 37.19
CA GLN A 349 20.71 -8.32 38.15
C GLN A 349 19.41 -7.62 38.35
N TRP A 350 18.67 -7.94 39.38
CA TRP A 350 17.44 -7.30 39.86
C TRP A 350 17.68 -6.66 41.24
N PRO A 351 16.90 -5.62 41.59
CA PRO A 351 15.84 -4.98 40.80
C PRO A 351 16.36 -4.11 39.67
N ASP A 352 15.42 -3.64 38.81
CA ASP A 352 15.66 -2.68 37.75
C ASP A 352 16.68 -3.15 36.69
N ASN A 353 16.36 -4.30 36.10
CA ASN A 353 17.25 -4.94 35.13
C ASN A 353 17.18 -4.30 33.73
N ASN A 354 18.16 -3.47 33.39
CA ASN A 354 18.32 -2.81 32.09
C ASN A 354 18.93 -3.69 30.99
N SER A 355 19.20 -4.99 31.24
CA SER A 355 19.89 -5.86 30.28
C SER A 355 18.95 -6.54 29.29
N TYR A 356 17.72 -6.07 29.12
CA TYR A 356 16.79 -6.60 28.11
C TYR A 356 17.24 -6.27 26.71
N ASP A 357 16.85 -7.14 25.75
CA ASP A 357 17.11 -6.91 24.33
C ASP A 357 16.21 -5.82 23.76
N GLY A 358 16.78 -4.93 22.98
CA GLY A 358 16.06 -3.86 22.27
C GLY A 358 16.12 -4.06 20.77
N TRP A 359 15.03 -3.74 20.06
CA TRP A 359 15.04 -3.76 18.60
C TRP A 359 16.08 -2.77 18.07
N TRP A 360 17.01 -3.27 17.26
CA TRP A 360 18.21 -2.54 16.79
C TRP A 360 19.04 -1.91 17.92
N GLY A 361 18.96 -2.46 19.15
CA GLY A 361 19.68 -1.97 20.32
C GLY A 361 19.05 -0.75 21.00
N HIS A 362 17.84 -0.34 20.60
CA HIS A 362 17.12 0.75 21.25
C HIS A 362 16.46 0.27 22.54
N ASP A 363 16.86 0.83 23.67
CA ASP A 363 16.31 0.49 25.01
C ASP A 363 14.88 1.01 25.23
N THR A 364 14.44 1.95 24.40
CA THR A 364 13.04 2.45 24.36
C THR A 364 12.10 1.51 23.59
N LEU A 365 12.63 0.56 22.83
CA LEU A 365 11.91 -0.38 22.00
C LEU A 365 12.27 -1.85 22.36
N PRO A 366 11.89 -2.33 23.56
CA PRO A 366 12.16 -3.69 23.99
C PRO A 366 11.63 -4.72 22.99
N LYS A 367 12.52 -5.61 22.51
CA LYS A 367 12.15 -6.68 21.58
C LYS A 367 11.40 -7.79 22.31
N LEU A 368 10.27 -8.22 21.74
CA LEU A 368 9.42 -9.26 22.31
C LEU A 368 9.98 -10.66 22.04
N ASN A 369 10.05 -11.49 23.08
CA ASN A 369 10.68 -12.82 23.09
C ASN A 369 9.66 -13.93 22.89
N TYR A 370 9.11 -14.06 21.71
CA TYR A 370 8.09 -15.07 21.39
C TYR A 370 8.60 -16.51 21.51
N GLU A 371 9.85 -16.80 21.07
CA GLU A 371 10.45 -18.13 21.18
C GLU A 371 10.65 -18.54 22.65
N GLY A 372 10.77 -17.56 23.54
CA GLY A 372 10.91 -17.79 25.00
C GLY A 372 9.60 -17.85 25.76
N SER A 373 8.46 -17.45 25.17
CA SER A 373 7.19 -17.35 25.87
C SER A 373 5.97 -17.67 25.01
N LYS A 374 5.42 -18.85 25.23
CA LYS A 374 4.14 -19.26 24.63
C LYS A 374 2.97 -18.38 25.09
N GLU A 375 3.04 -17.85 26.30
CA GLU A 375 2.01 -16.95 26.85
C GLU A 375 1.99 -15.62 26.10
N LEU A 376 3.15 -15.06 25.76
CA LEU A 376 3.25 -13.87 24.92
C LEU A 376 2.67 -14.12 23.53
N GLU A 377 3.03 -15.25 22.88
CA GLU A 377 2.48 -15.63 21.59
C GLU A 377 0.94 -15.67 21.62
N GLU A 378 0.36 -16.41 22.55
CA GLU A 378 -1.12 -16.52 22.66
C GLU A 378 -1.77 -15.18 23.02
N TYR A 379 -1.09 -14.35 23.79
CA TYR A 379 -1.58 -13.02 24.13
C TYR A 379 -1.71 -12.15 22.87
N ILE A 380 -0.65 -12.05 22.07
CA ILE A 380 -0.65 -11.24 20.84
C ILE A 380 -1.62 -11.82 19.81
N LEU A 381 -1.71 -13.14 19.67
CA LEU A 381 -2.73 -13.75 18.83
C LEU A 381 -4.16 -13.38 19.29
N SER A 382 -4.37 -13.28 20.60
CA SER A 382 -5.67 -12.82 21.15
C SER A 382 -5.96 -11.34 20.82
N ILE A 383 -4.94 -10.48 20.81
CA ILE A 383 -5.04 -9.09 20.36
C ILE A 383 -5.42 -9.04 18.87
N GLY A 384 -4.78 -9.86 18.03
CA GLY A 384 -5.12 -9.99 16.61
C GLY A 384 -6.60 -10.29 16.38
N ARG A 385 -7.18 -11.21 17.17
CA ARG A 385 -8.61 -11.54 17.12
C ARG A 385 -9.52 -10.46 17.70
N LYS A 386 -9.13 -9.87 18.84
CA LYS A 386 -9.94 -8.92 19.59
C LYS A 386 -10.41 -7.76 18.72
N TRP A 387 -9.51 -7.08 18.07
CA TRP A 387 -9.81 -5.85 17.35
C TRP A 387 -10.61 -6.06 16.06
N VAL A 388 -10.46 -7.22 15.41
CA VAL A 388 -11.27 -7.56 14.22
C VAL A 388 -12.63 -8.17 14.56
N SER A 389 -12.93 -8.35 15.86
CA SER A 389 -14.18 -8.90 16.39
C SER A 389 -15.04 -7.81 17.02
N ALA A 390 -16.32 -8.11 17.25
CA ALA A 390 -17.21 -7.25 18.02
C ALA A 390 -16.66 -6.99 19.43
N PRO A 391 -16.81 -5.77 19.97
CA PRO A 391 -17.56 -4.64 19.41
C PRO A 391 -16.79 -3.75 18.45
N TYR A 392 -15.49 -3.97 18.26
CA TYR A 392 -14.60 -3.08 17.49
C TYR A 392 -14.78 -3.25 15.99
N ASN A 393 -14.77 -4.53 15.49
CA ASN A 393 -15.01 -4.88 14.09
C ASN A 393 -14.13 -4.12 13.07
N VAL A 394 -12.85 -3.87 13.39
CA VAL A 394 -11.95 -3.31 12.39
C VAL A 394 -11.76 -4.28 11.22
N ASP A 395 -11.51 -3.76 10.03
CA ASP A 395 -11.49 -4.54 8.79
C ASP A 395 -10.09 -5.10 8.46
N GLY A 396 -9.12 -4.88 9.32
CA GLY A 396 -7.81 -5.50 9.16
C GLY A 396 -6.66 -4.83 9.91
N TRP A 397 -5.48 -5.40 9.66
CA TRP A 397 -4.23 -5.02 10.28
C TRP A 397 -3.21 -4.55 9.24
N ARG A 398 -2.52 -3.44 9.52
CA ARG A 398 -1.20 -3.17 8.99
C ARG A 398 -0.17 -3.63 10.02
N LEU A 399 0.83 -4.37 9.62
CA LEU A 399 1.82 -4.98 10.51
C LEU A 399 3.16 -4.26 10.38
N ASP A 400 3.57 -3.62 11.48
CA ASP A 400 4.82 -2.88 11.57
C ASP A 400 6.02 -3.84 11.57
N VAL A 401 7.04 -3.52 10.76
CA VAL A 401 8.30 -4.29 10.61
C VAL A 401 8.11 -5.81 10.70
N ALA A 402 7.11 -6.31 9.98
CA ALA A 402 6.60 -7.67 10.16
C ALA A 402 7.64 -8.77 9.94
N ALA A 403 8.63 -8.54 9.06
CA ALA A 403 9.71 -9.50 8.80
C ALA A 403 10.70 -9.63 9.95
N ASP A 404 10.75 -8.64 10.86
CA ASP A 404 11.69 -8.63 11.99
C ASP A 404 11.15 -9.37 13.23
N LEU A 405 9.85 -9.74 13.24
CA LEU A 405 9.23 -10.42 14.41
C LEU A 405 9.92 -11.76 14.71
N GLY A 406 10.22 -11.98 15.99
CA GLY A 406 10.92 -13.16 16.47
C GLY A 406 12.43 -13.04 16.32
N TYR A 407 13.15 -14.14 16.61
CA TYR A 407 14.59 -14.23 16.55
C TYR A 407 15.10 -15.15 15.44
N SER A 408 14.21 -15.93 14.82
CA SER A 408 14.53 -16.81 13.70
C SER A 408 13.55 -16.65 12.55
N PRO A 409 13.99 -16.80 11.29
CA PRO A 409 13.08 -16.79 10.12
C PRO A 409 11.99 -17.85 10.23
N GLU A 410 12.32 -19.04 10.72
CA GLU A 410 11.38 -20.15 10.89
C GLU A 410 10.26 -19.79 11.86
N TYR A 411 10.61 -19.10 12.98
CA TYR A 411 9.60 -18.64 13.92
C TYR A 411 8.76 -17.50 13.35
N ASN A 412 9.35 -16.57 12.61
CA ASN A 412 8.63 -15.49 11.93
C ASN A 412 7.51 -16.04 11.05
N HIS A 413 7.84 -16.98 10.15
CA HIS A 413 6.85 -17.62 9.28
C HIS A 413 5.81 -18.43 10.07
N TYR A 414 6.22 -19.16 11.11
CA TYR A 414 5.30 -19.88 11.98
C TYR A 414 4.30 -18.94 12.66
N PHE A 415 4.78 -17.83 13.22
CA PHE A 415 3.92 -16.86 13.91
C PHE A 415 2.89 -16.23 12.96
N TRP A 416 3.30 -15.78 11.76
CA TRP A 416 2.39 -15.14 10.83
C TRP A 416 1.33 -16.09 10.28
N LYS A 417 1.64 -17.37 10.12
CA LYS A 417 0.63 -18.41 9.81
C LYS A 417 -0.41 -18.51 10.91
N ARG A 418 0.04 -18.59 12.16
CA ARG A 418 -0.85 -18.62 13.32
C ARG A 418 -1.69 -17.34 13.44
N PHE A 419 -1.06 -16.20 13.23
CA PHE A 419 -1.76 -14.91 13.27
C PHE A 419 -2.85 -14.83 12.19
N ARG A 420 -2.54 -15.25 10.96
CA ARG A 420 -3.54 -15.35 9.90
C ARG A 420 -4.70 -16.26 10.27
N GLU A 421 -4.41 -17.45 10.74
CA GLU A 421 -5.46 -18.41 11.16
C GLU A 421 -6.42 -17.77 12.16
N GLU A 422 -5.90 -17.11 13.18
CA GLU A 422 -6.68 -16.50 14.25
C GLU A 422 -7.48 -15.27 13.77
N VAL A 423 -6.88 -14.41 12.96
CA VAL A 423 -7.55 -13.23 12.39
C VAL A 423 -8.64 -13.66 11.42
N LYS A 424 -8.34 -14.55 10.46
CA LYS A 424 -9.32 -15.01 9.45
C LYS A 424 -10.44 -15.86 10.05
N LYS A 425 -10.20 -16.55 11.15
CA LYS A 425 -11.24 -17.25 11.90
C LYS A 425 -12.21 -16.27 12.57
N ALA A 426 -11.70 -15.16 13.07
CA ALA A 426 -12.52 -14.12 13.71
C ALA A 426 -13.25 -13.25 12.67
N ASN A 427 -12.57 -12.86 11.59
CA ASN A 427 -13.12 -12.09 10.48
C ASN A 427 -12.49 -12.54 9.16
N PRO A 428 -13.15 -13.39 8.36
CA PRO A 428 -12.61 -13.90 7.09
C PRO A 428 -12.28 -12.82 6.08
N ASP A 429 -12.95 -11.65 6.15
CA ASP A 429 -12.79 -10.53 5.24
C ASP A 429 -11.78 -9.48 5.75
N ALA A 430 -11.14 -9.70 6.92
CA ALA A 430 -10.10 -8.82 7.40
C ALA A 430 -8.85 -8.89 6.51
N ILE A 431 -8.28 -7.73 6.14
CA ILE A 431 -7.00 -7.67 5.43
C ILE A 431 -5.83 -7.82 6.40
N ILE A 432 -4.79 -8.53 5.98
CA ILE A 432 -3.49 -8.60 6.67
C ILE A 432 -2.46 -8.01 5.72
N LEU A 433 -2.10 -6.77 5.98
CA LEU A 433 -1.19 -5.97 5.17
C LEU A 433 0.10 -5.71 5.96
N ALA A 434 1.26 -6.08 5.43
CA ALA A 434 2.52 -5.94 6.14
C ALA A 434 3.38 -4.79 5.60
N GLU A 435 4.13 -4.14 6.48
CA GLU A 435 5.27 -3.35 6.07
C GLU A 435 6.44 -4.29 5.78
N HIS A 436 6.96 -4.19 4.56
CA HIS A 436 8.13 -4.95 4.13
C HIS A 436 8.84 -4.26 2.98
N TYR A 437 10.17 -4.30 3.01
CA TYR A 437 11.06 -3.83 1.94
C TYR A 437 11.69 -5.02 1.23
N GLY A 438 11.77 -4.95 -0.10
CA GLY A 438 12.37 -6.01 -0.92
C GLY A 438 11.41 -7.15 -1.26
N ASP A 439 11.98 -8.34 -1.54
CA ASP A 439 11.20 -9.50 -2.01
C ASP A 439 10.31 -10.09 -0.91
N SER A 440 9.01 -9.91 -1.04
CA SER A 440 7.99 -10.40 -0.10
C SER A 440 7.41 -11.77 -0.46
N TYR A 441 7.94 -12.42 -1.49
CA TYR A 441 7.39 -13.66 -2.05
C TYR A 441 7.09 -14.74 -1.01
N GLU A 442 8.01 -14.96 -0.05
CA GLU A 442 7.89 -16.04 0.93
C GLU A 442 6.69 -15.88 1.86
N TRP A 443 6.30 -14.64 2.20
CA TRP A 443 5.15 -14.33 3.07
C TRP A 443 3.82 -14.23 2.32
N LEU A 444 3.85 -14.04 0.99
CA LEU A 444 2.64 -13.90 0.16
C LEU A 444 2.20 -15.23 -0.47
N GLN A 445 2.39 -16.32 0.26
CA GLN A 445 2.08 -17.66 -0.20
C GLN A 445 0.66 -18.15 0.14
N GLY A 446 -0.19 -17.25 0.68
CA GLY A 446 -1.59 -17.50 0.98
C GLY A 446 -1.88 -17.97 2.40
N ASP A 447 -0.85 -18.18 3.20
CA ASP A 447 -0.94 -18.67 4.58
C ASP A 447 -0.37 -17.70 5.63
N GLU A 448 0.11 -16.51 5.20
CA GLU A 448 0.65 -15.47 6.08
C GLU A 448 -0.01 -14.12 5.78
N TRP A 449 0.67 -13.18 5.07
CA TRP A 449 0.10 -11.89 4.73
C TRP A 449 -0.76 -11.96 3.46
N ASP A 450 -1.75 -11.07 3.37
CA ASP A 450 -2.53 -10.91 2.13
C ASP A 450 -1.76 -10.04 1.12
N THR A 451 -1.06 -9.00 1.61
CA THR A 451 -0.36 -8.02 0.79
C THR A 451 0.64 -7.20 1.62
N ILE A 452 1.27 -6.23 0.97
CA ILE A 452 2.26 -5.32 1.58
C ILE A 452 2.00 -3.85 1.23
N MET A 453 2.63 -2.94 1.98
CA MET A 453 2.87 -1.57 1.54
C MET A 453 3.78 -1.62 0.31
N ASN A 454 3.31 -1.05 -0.81
CA ASN A 454 3.92 -1.30 -2.13
C ASN A 454 5.08 -0.35 -2.42
N TYR A 455 6.18 -0.52 -1.70
CA TYR A 455 7.37 0.31 -1.90
C TYR A 455 8.08 -0.01 -3.22
N ASP A 456 8.36 -1.29 -3.46
CA ASP A 456 9.27 -1.72 -4.53
C ASP A 456 8.60 -1.79 -5.92
N ALA A 457 7.28 -2.03 -5.99
CA ALA A 457 6.57 -2.04 -7.27
C ALA A 457 5.84 -0.71 -7.58
N PHE A 458 5.75 0.22 -6.64
CA PHE A 458 5.04 1.48 -6.86
C PHE A 458 5.83 2.72 -6.36
N MET A 459 6.02 2.88 -5.04
CA MET A 459 6.56 4.14 -4.47
C MET A 459 7.93 4.49 -5.05
N GLU A 460 8.86 3.56 -5.02
CA GLU A 460 10.23 3.76 -5.50
C GLU A 460 10.29 3.99 -7.02
N PRO A 461 9.73 3.12 -7.88
CA PRO A 461 9.79 3.34 -9.33
C PRO A 461 9.16 4.65 -9.78
N VAL A 462 8.01 5.03 -9.21
CA VAL A 462 7.33 6.31 -9.51
C VAL A 462 8.18 7.49 -9.05
N THR A 463 8.75 7.40 -7.85
CA THR A 463 9.65 8.45 -7.31
C THR A 463 10.88 8.64 -8.20
N TRP A 464 11.57 7.56 -8.55
CA TRP A 464 12.78 7.64 -9.39
C TRP A 464 12.48 8.23 -10.75
N PHE A 465 11.45 7.71 -11.41
CA PHE A 465 11.08 8.12 -12.76
C PHE A 465 10.71 9.61 -12.83
N LEU A 466 9.87 10.08 -11.92
CA LEU A 466 9.35 11.44 -11.96
C LEU A 466 10.29 12.47 -11.34
N THR A 467 11.05 12.10 -10.31
CA THR A 467 11.83 13.07 -9.54
C THR A 467 13.34 12.87 -9.60
N GLY A 468 13.79 11.64 -9.86
CA GLY A 468 15.21 11.28 -9.73
C GLY A 468 15.70 11.26 -8.29
N MET A 469 14.81 11.11 -7.31
CA MET A 469 15.11 11.04 -5.89
C MET A 469 14.81 9.64 -5.35
N GLU A 470 15.44 9.25 -4.25
CA GLU A 470 14.95 8.12 -3.46
C GLU A 470 13.88 8.58 -2.44
N LYS A 471 13.21 7.65 -1.78
CA LYS A 471 12.01 7.90 -0.96
C LYS A 471 12.21 8.79 0.27
N HIS A 472 13.44 8.87 0.82
CA HIS A 472 13.74 9.74 1.97
C HIS A 472 14.28 11.13 1.59
N SER A 473 14.57 11.38 0.31
CA SER A 473 15.32 12.54 -0.18
C SER A 473 16.78 12.58 0.31
N ASP A 474 17.34 11.46 0.74
CA ASP A 474 18.73 11.36 1.18
C ASP A 474 19.71 11.24 0.01
N GLU A 475 19.24 10.73 -1.13
CA GLU A 475 20.05 10.54 -2.33
C GLU A 475 19.32 10.96 -3.61
N ALA A 476 20.10 11.49 -4.56
CA ALA A 476 19.65 11.65 -5.93
C ALA A 476 19.93 10.37 -6.74
N ARG A 477 19.00 10.01 -7.63
CA ARG A 477 19.06 8.86 -8.54
C ARG A 477 19.02 9.33 -10.01
N PRO A 478 20.04 10.06 -10.48
CA PRO A 478 20.02 10.67 -11.80
C PRO A 478 19.99 9.67 -12.96
N ASP A 479 20.49 8.46 -12.77
CA ASP A 479 20.45 7.33 -13.71
C ASP A 479 19.05 6.74 -13.90
N SER A 480 18.21 6.85 -12.88
CA SER A 480 16.82 6.38 -12.89
C SER A 480 15.82 7.45 -13.32
N TYR A 481 16.22 8.73 -13.28
CA TYR A 481 15.36 9.85 -13.66
C TYR A 481 14.94 9.77 -15.13
N GLY A 482 13.63 9.75 -15.37
CA GLY A 482 13.04 9.64 -16.70
C GLY A 482 13.37 8.33 -17.44
N ASN A 483 13.97 7.36 -16.77
CA ASN A 483 14.39 6.11 -17.37
C ASN A 483 13.26 5.06 -17.30
N PRO A 484 12.57 4.79 -18.45
CA PRO A 484 11.42 3.89 -18.45
C PRO A 484 11.81 2.42 -18.24
N ASP A 485 13.05 2.02 -18.53
CA ASP A 485 13.49 0.64 -18.35
C ASP A 485 13.66 0.31 -16.87
N TYR A 486 14.19 1.25 -16.07
CA TYR A 486 14.23 1.11 -14.61
C TYR A 486 12.83 1.12 -14.01
N PHE A 487 11.96 2.02 -14.46
CA PHE A 487 10.59 2.11 -13.99
C PHE A 487 9.80 0.82 -14.24
N PHE A 488 9.68 0.40 -15.50
CA PHE A 488 8.93 -0.81 -15.84
C PHE A 488 9.63 -2.08 -15.35
N GLY A 489 10.97 -2.11 -15.38
CA GLY A 489 11.75 -3.26 -14.90
C GLY A 489 11.50 -3.55 -13.41
N ALA A 490 11.58 -2.54 -12.55
CA ALA A 490 11.30 -2.68 -11.13
C ALA A 490 9.83 -3.06 -10.87
N MET A 491 8.88 -2.37 -11.52
CA MET A 491 7.46 -2.70 -11.40
C MET A 491 7.17 -4.14 -11.77
N HIS A 492 7.56 -4.58 -12.97
CA HIS A 492 7.23 -5.93 -13.46
C HIS A 492 7.86 -7.00 -12.59
N HIS A 493 9.13 -6.80 -12.16
CA HIS A 493 9.80 -7.73 -11.27
C HIS A 493 9.04 -7.91 -9.96
N ASN A 494 8.80 -6.80 -9.26
CA ASN A 494 8.19 -6.84 -7.93
C ASN A 494 6.71 -7.25 -7.97
N MET A 495 5.93 -6.80 -8.97
CA MET A 495 4.56 -7.27 -9.16
C MET A 495 4.48 -8.78 -9.41
N ALA A 496 5.41 -9.33 -10.21
CA ALA A 496 5.48 -10.78 -10.46
C ALA A 496 5.84 -11.57 -9.20
N ARG A 497 6.67 -10.99 -8.31
CA ARG A 497 7.04 -11.61 -7.03
C ARG A 497 5.92 -11.55 -6.00
N MET A 498 5.16 -10.47 -5.96
CA MET A 498 3.99 -10.34 -5.07
C MET A 498 2.84 -11.27 -5.51
N GLY A 499 2.68 -11.49 -6.81
CA GLY A 499 1.52 -12.16 -7.37
C GLY A 499 0.30 -11.24 -7.51
N GLY A 500 -0.50 -11.45 -8.56
CA GLY A 500 -1.57 -10.52 -8.93
C GLY A 500 -2.67 -10.32 -7.89
N GLN A 501 -2.98 -11.33 -7.09
CA GLN A 501 -3.96 -11.23 -5.99
C GLN A 501 -3.50 -10.23 -4.93
N SER A 502 -2.25 -10.36 -4.47
CA SER A 502 -1.66 -9.45 -3.49
C SER A 502 -1.43 -8.05 -4.06
N VAL A 503 -1.03 -7.95 -5.34
CA VAL A 503 -0.89 -6.66 -6.05
C VAL A 503 -2.21 -5.89 -6.09
N ALA A 504 -3.35 -6.55 -6.34
CA ALA A 504 -4.66 -5.91 -6.48
C ALA A 504 -5.11 -5.15 -5.22
N ILE A 505 -4.58 -5.51 -4.05
CA ILE A 505 -4.90 -4.92 -2.76
C ILE A 505 -3.68 -4.27 -2.08
N SER A 506 -2.53 -4.17 -2.77
CA SER A 506 -1.32 -3.58 -2.21
C SER A 506 -1.46 -2.07 -2.03
N MET A 507 -0.87 -1.55 -0.98
CA MET A 507 -0.99 -0.14 -0.60
C MET A 507 -0.07 0.74 -1.45
N ASN A 508 -0.63 1.42 -2.45
CA ASN A 508 0.12 2.31 -3.34
C ASN A 508 0.19 3.71 -2.76
N GLU A 509 1.25 3.98 -2.01
CA GLU A 509 1.51 5.28 -1.38
C GLU A 509 2.53 6.10 -2.16
N LEU A 510 2.30 7.40 -2.29
CA LEU A 510 3.32 8.37 -2.72
C LEU A 510 4.15 8.87 -1.54
N SER A 511 3.51 9.04 -0.39
CA SER A 511 4.11 9.45 0.88
C SER A 511 3.55 8.61 2.01
N ASN A 512 4.29 8.53 3.13
CA ASN A 512 3.78 8.01 4.40
C ASN A 512 4.51 8.66 5.58
N HIS A 513 4.30 8.14 6.78
CA HIS A 513 4.83 8.70 8.02
C HIS A 513 6.35 8.53 8.22
N ASP A 514 7.04 7.73 7.40
CA ASP A 514 8.49 7.49 7.47
C ASP A 514 9.27 8.19 6.35
N HIS A 515 8.63 8.37 5.19
CA HIS A 515 9.30 8.88 3.99
C HIS A 515 9.03 10.37 3.78
N SER A 516 9.90 11.06 3.04
CA SER A 516 9.62 12.44 2.65
C SER A 516 8.31 12.54 1.86
N ARG A 517 7.62 13.66 1.95
CA ARG A 517 6.41 13.92 1.15
C ARG A 517 6.77 13.93 -0.34
N PHE A 518 5.93 13.32 -1.19
CA PHE A 518 6.22 13.28 -2.63
C PHE A 518 6.32 14.68 -3.24
N LEU A 519 5.45 15.59 -2.81
CA LEU A 519 5.51 16.97 -3.27
C LEU A 519 6.88 17.62 -2.96
N THR A 520 7.47 17.34 -1.79
CA THR A 520 8.84 17.77 -1.47
C THR A 520 9.87 17.13 -2.39
N ARG A 521 9.78 15.82 -2.69
CA ARG A 521 10.71 15.16 -3.61
C ARG A 521 10.73 15.78 -5.00
N THR A 522 9.65 16.44 -5.43
CA THR A 522 9.61 17.15 -6.73
C THR A 522 10.58 18.33 -6.82
N ASN A 523 11.04 18.87 -5.70
CA ASN A 523 12.06 19.94 -5.70
C ASN A 523 13.49 19.43 -5.92
N ARG A 524 13.69 18.10 -5.89
CA ARG A 524 14.97 17.39 -6.10
C ARG A 524 16.09 17.83 -5.18
N THR A 525 15.75 18.29 -3.97
CA THR A 525 16.70 18.72 -2.96
C THR A 525 17.09 17.53 -2.08
N VAL A 526 18.38 17.20 -2.09
CA VAL A 526 18.96 16.16 -1.22
C VAL A 526 19.20 16.73 0.16
N GLY A 527 18.67 16.08 1.20
CA GLY A 527 18.89 16.43 2.60
C GLY A 527 17.68 16.27 3.48
N ARG A 528 17.86 16.65 4.74
CA ARG A 528 16.85 16.53 5.81
C ARG A 528 16.71 17.88 6.53
N THR A 529 15.65 17.99 7.35
CA THR A 529 15.36 19.18 8.17
C THR A 529 16.54 19.63 9.02
N ASN A 530 17.30 18.69 9.62
CA ASN A 530 18.44 19.00 10.46
C ASN A 530 19.62 19.66 9.71
N THR A 531 19.70 19.49 8.38
CA THR A 531 20.78 20.05 7.55
C THR A 531 20.33 21.27 6.76
N LEU A 532 19.05 21.34 6.38
CA LEU A 532 18.52 22.35 5.45
C LEU A 532 17.50 23.29 6.10
N GLY A 533 16.96 22.93 7.26
CA GLY A 533 15.81 23.58 7.88
C GLY A 533 14.48 23.13 7.23
N PRO A 534 13.35 23.23 7.97
CA PRO A 534 12.07 22.72 7.52
C PRO A 534 11.49 23.50 6.32
N GLU A 535 11.83 24.77 6.17
CA GLU A 535 11.35 25.61 5.05
C GLU A 535 11.85 25.12 3.68
N ALA A 536 13.02 24.47 3.64
CA ALA A 536 13.60 23.96 2.40
C ALA A 536 12.70 22.91 1.73
N ALA A 537 11.90 22.18 2.50
CA ALA A 537 10.95 21.20 1.98
C ALA A 537 9.84 21.80 1.11
N ASN A 538 9.53 23.09 1.31
CA ASN A 538 8.47 23.81 0.59
C ASN A 538 8.98 24.52 -0.67
N ASN A 539 10.31 24.71 -0.79
CA ASN A 539 10.88 25.53 -1.84
C ASN A 539 10.92 24.79 -3.18
N ASN A 540 10.53 25.49 -4.26
CA ASN A 540 10.63 24.99 -5.63
C ASN A 540 9.93 23.65 -5.90
N VAL A 541 8.89 23.32 -5.14
CA VAL A 541 8.08 22.13 -5.39
C VAL A 541 7.33 22.25 -6.71
N ASN A 542 7.18 21.14 -7.43
CA ASN A 542 6.51 21.07 -8.72
C ASN A 542 5.18 20.33 -8.63
N LYS A 543 4.08 21.08 -8.53
CA LYS A 543 2.72 20.51 -8.46
C LYS A 543 2.31 19.77 -9.74
N ALA A 544 2.89 20.11 -10.91
CA ALA A 544 2.57 19.39 -12.14
C ALA A 544 3.12 17.96 -12.11
N VAL A 545 4.37 17.78 -11.66
CA VAL A 545 4.97 16.45 -11.43
C VAL A 545 4.22 15.69 -10.35
N PHE A 546 3.76 16.35 -9.28
CA PHE A 546 2.94 15.71 -8.25
C PHE A 546 1.61 15.22 -8.82
N LYS A 547 0.94 15.98 -9.70
CA LYS A 547 -0.28 15.54 -10.37
C LYS A 547 -0.05 14.33 -11.28
N GLU A 548 1.09 14.25 -11.97
CA GLU A 548 1.48 13.04 -12.73
C GLU A 548 1.56 11.82 -11.82
N ALA A 549 2.19 11.97 -10.65
CA ALA A 549 2.30 10.89 -9.67
C ALA A 549 0.94 10.43 -9.15
N VAL A 550 0.04 11.36 -8.85
CA VAL A 550 -1.34 11.05 -8.40
C VAL A 550 -2.13 10.33 -9.51
N VAL A 551 -1.98 10.72 -10.79
CA VAL A 551 -2.58 9.97 -11.89
C VAL A 551 -2.04 8.54 -11.94
N MET A 552 -0.73 8.35 -11.78
CA MET A 552 -0.14 7.01 -11.72
C MET A 552 -0.67 6.22 -10.52
N GLN A 553 -0.80 6.86 -9.35
CA GLN A 553 -1.35 6.25 -8.14
C GLN A 553 -2.79 5.74 -8.36
N MET A 554 -3.63 6.52 -9.04
CA MET A 554 -5.04 6.19 -9.29
C MET A 554 -5.25 5.23 -10.47
N THR A 555 -4.20 4.88 -11.22
CA THR A 555 -4.37 4.09 -12.44
C THR A 555 -3.49 2.84 -12.53
N LEU A 556 -2.39 2.75 -11.78
CA LEU A 556 -1.59 1.53 -11.66
C LEU A 556 -2.30 0.47 -10.79
N PRO A 557 -2.02 -0.83 -10.98
CA PRO A 557 -2.61 -1.88 -10.15
C PRO A 557 -2.28 -1.70 -8.66
N GLY A 558 -3.27 -1.89 -7.79
CA GLY A 558 -3.17 -1.78 -6.34
C GLY A 558 -4.26 -0.88 -5.75
N ALA A 559 -4.19 -0.63 -4.45
CA ALA A 559 -5.08 0.23 -3.67
C ALA A 559 -4.43 1.62 -3.51
N PRO A 560 -4.90 2.66 -4.24
CA PRO A 560 -4.39 4.01 -4.07
C PRO A 560 -4.52 4.47 -2.63
N THR A 561 -3.43 4.91 -2.01
CA THR A 561 -3.42 5.31 -0.60
C THR A 561 -2.87 6.71 -0.45
N VAL A 562 -3.71 7.63 0.00
CA VAL A 562 -3.35 9.03 0.25
C VAL A 562 -2.86 9.17 1.69
N TYR A 563 -1.67 9.66 1.90
CA TYR A 563 -1.19 10.06 3.21
C TYR A 563 -1.78 11.42 3.56
N TYR A 564 -2.40 11.55 4.74
CA TYR A 564 -3.12 12.77 5.12
C TYR A 564 -2.33 14.04 4.79
N GLY A 565 -2.98 15.01 4.17
CA GLY A 565 -2.40 16.28 3.81
C GLY A 565 -1.65 16.30 2.47
N ASP A 566 -1.34 15.16 1.83
CA ASP A 566 -0.79 15.17 0.46
C ASP A 566 -1.75 15.87 -0.50
N GLU A 567 -3.05 15.59 -0.38
CA GLU A 567 -4.10 16.23 -1.16
C GLU A 567 -4.24 17.73 -0.87
N ALA A 568 -3.81 18.18 0.32
CA ALA A 568 -3.84 19.58 0.74
C ALA A 568 -2.52 20.32 0.49
N GLY A 569 -1.54 19.67 -0.17
CA GLY A 569 -0.25 20.28 -0.53
C GLY A 569 0.77 20.34 0.60
N VAL A 570 0.65 19.47 1.61
CA VAL A 570 1.63 19.40 2.70
C VAL A 570 2.97 18.90 2.18
N CYS A 571 4.02 19.62 2.51
CA CYS A 571 5.41 19.26 2.28
C CYS A 571 6.06 18.74 3.56
N GLY A 572 7.22 18.10 3.42
CA GLY A 572 8.05 17.65 4.54
C GLY A 572 9.15 16.71 4.07
N PHE A 573 10.35 16.87 4.61
CA PHE A 573 11.42 15.87 4.49
C PHE A 573 11.02 14.61 5.26
N THR A 574 11.83 13.56 5.25
CA THR A 574 11.60 12.35 6.03
C THR A 574 11.32 12.66 7.51
N ASP A 575 10.77 11.70 8.23
CA ASP A 575 10.38 11.89 9.63
C ASP A 575 11.46 12.60 10.47
N PRO A 576 11.07 13.46 11.41
CA PRO A 576 9.69 13.81 11.81
C PRO A 576 9.01 14.88 10.96
N ASP A 577 9.68 15.51 9.99
CA ASP A 577 9.18 16.68 9.25
C ASP A 577 7.97 16.34 8.33
N ASN A 578 7.90 15.13 7.80
CA ASN A 578 6.75 14.65 7.00
C ASN A 578 5.44 14.55 7.82
N ARG A 579 5.53 14.56 9.18
CA ARG A 579 4.41 14.48 10.12
C ARG A 579 3.91 15.86 10.54
N ARG A 580 3.91 16.81 9.61
CA ARG A 580 3.30 18.13 9.80
C ARG A 580 1.79 17.98 9.96
N THR A 581 1.17 18.95 10.64
CA THR A 581 -0.28 18.99 10.82
C THR A 581 -1.03 19.18 9.51
N TYR A 582 -2.24 18.64 9.44
CA TYR A 582 -3.15 18.97 8.35
C TYR A 582 -3.49 20.48 8.37
N PRO A 583 -3.38 21.20 7.25
CA PRO A 583 -3.44 22.66 7.21
C PRO A 583 -4.88 23.19 7.14
N TRP A 584 -5.74 22.81 8.08
CA TRP A 584 -7.15 23.22 8.11
C TRP A 584 -7.32 24.74 8.00
N GLY A 585 -8.09 25.19 7.02
CA GLY A 585 -8.32 26.59 6.70
C GLY A 585 -7.23 27.24 5.85
N HIS A 586 -6.18 26.48 5.47
CA HIS A 586 -5.05 26.93 4.65
C HIS A 586 -4.69 25.90 3.58
N GLU A 587 -5.63 25.02 3.24
CA GLU A 587 -5.44 23.92 2.29
C GLU A 587 -5.20 24.43 0.87
N ASP A 588 -4.42 23.69 0.12
CA ASP A 588 -4.34 23.85 -1.34
C ASP A 588 -5.62 23.27 -1.97
N THR A 589 -6.63 24.14 -2.13
CA THR A 589 -7.96 23.71 -2.62
C THR A 589 -7.91 23.19 -4.06
N GLU A 590 -6.96 23.66 -4.89
CA GLU A 590 -6.80 23.16 -6.26
C GLU A 590 -6.31 21.71 -6.25
N LEU A 591 -5.39 21.36 -5.36
CA LEU A 591 -4.93 19.98 -5.21
C LEU A 591 -6.02 19.07 -4.61
N ILE A 592 -6.82 19.56 -3.66
CA ILE A 592 -7.97 18.79 -3.13
C ILE A 592 -8.98 18.49 -4.24
N ASP A 593 -9.36 19.50 -5.03
CA ASP A 593 -10.30 19.32 -6.13
C ASP A 593 -9.75 18.37 -7.20
N PHE A 594 -8.44 18.44 -7.46
CA PHE A 594 -7.77 17.51 -8.35
C PHE A 594 -7.82 16.06 -7.80
N HIS A 595 -7.53 15.85 -6.51
CA HIS A 595 -7.63 14.51 -5.90
C HIS A 595 -9.06 13.98 -5.94
N ARG A 596 -10.08 14.80 -5.66
CA ARG A 596 -11.49 14.43 -5.82
C ARG A 596 -11.80 13.97 -7.24
N ALA A 597 -11.33 14.69 -8.25
CA ALA A 597 -11.53 14.34 -9.65
C ALA A 597 -10.82 13.03 -10.03
N ALA A 598 -9.57 12.84 -9.58
CA ALA A 598 -8.78 11.64 -9.84
C ALA A 598 -9.35 10.41 -9.12
N ILE A 599 -9.75 10.55 -7.86
CA ILE A 599 -10.41 9.49 -7.08
C ILE A 599 -11.75 9.11 -7.72
N LYS A 600 -12.56 10.10 -8.09
CA LYS A 600 -13.83 9.86 -8.78
C LYS A 600 -13.62 9.10 -10.09
N MET A 601 -12.67 9.53 -10.91
CA MET A 601 -12.28 8.82 -12.13
C MET A 601 -11.93 7.35 -11.86
N HIS A 602 -11.11 7.09 -10.85
CA HIS A 602 -10.72 5.73 -10.45
C HIS A 602 -11.94 4.89 -10.04
N LYS A 603 -12.82 5.43 -9.19
CA LYS A 603 -13.99 4.72 -8.64
C LYS A 603 -15.07 4.44 -9.67
N GLU A 604 -15.28 5.34 -10.61
CA GLU A 604 -16.32 5.22 -11.65
C GLU A 604 -15.90 4.31 -12.82
N ASN A 605 -14.64 3.86 -12.88
CA ASN A 605 -14.11 3.04 -13.97
C ASN A 605 -13.49 1.75 -13.44
N ASP A 606 -14.26 0.67 -13.40
CA ASP A 606 -13.81 -0.65 -12.91
C ASP A 606 -12.55 -1.15 -13.61
N VAL A 607 -12.36 -0.78 -14.87
CA VAL A 607 -11.14 -1.11 -15.62
C VAL A 607 -9.86 -0.56 -14.96
N LEU A 608 -9.93 0.59 -14.28
CA LEU A 608 -8.82 1.16 -13.52
C LEU A 608 -8.60 0.44 -12.18
N ARG A 609 -9.66 -0.09 -11.58
CA ARG A 609 -9.60 -0.80 -10.31
C ARG A 609 -9.12 -2.25 -10.46
N LYS A 610 -9.74 -3.00 -11.39
CA LYS A 610 -9.63 -4.46 -11.48
C LYS A 610 -9.13 -4.98 -12.82
N GLY A 611 -8.97 -4.10 -13.82
CA GLY A 611 -8.54 -4.51 -15.16
C GLY A 611 -7.11 -5.03 -15.21
N SER A 612 -6.82 -5.80 -16.23
CA SER A 612 -5.47 -6.23 -16.61
C SER A 612 -4.56 -5.00 -16.82
N TYR A 613 -3.26 -5.20 -16.63
CA TYR A 613 -2.23 -4.16 -16.84
C TYR A 613 -1.27 -4.57 -17.96
N LYS A 614 -0.90 -3.62 -18.81
CA LYS A 614 0.13 -3.82 -19.84
C LYS A 614 0.89 -2.53 -20.13
N SER A 615 2.22 -2.59 -20.12
CA SER A 615 3.07 -1.50 -20.63
C SER A 615 2.93 -1.37 -22.15
N LEU A 616 2.77 -0.17 -22.68
CA LEU A 616 2.48 0.10 -24.09
C LEU A 616 3.61 0.84 -24.80
N TYR A 617 4.16 1.86 -24.17
CA TYR A 617 5.15 2.76 -24.77
C TYR A 617 6.19 3.21 -23.76
N SER A 618 7.42 3.35 -24.19
CA SER A 618 8.53 3.83 -23.38
C SER A 618 9.46 4.73 -24.22
N ALA A 619 9.78 5.89 -23.67
CA ALA A 619 10.83 6.80 -24.12
C ALA A 619 11.37 7.55 -22.91
N TYR A 620 12.50 8.24 -23.04
CA TYR A 620 13.02 9.05 -21.95
C TYR A 620 11.98 10.07 -21.46
N ASN A 621 11.69 10.07 -20.17
CA ASN A 621 10.63 10.87 -19.52
C ASN A 621 9.20 10.65 -20.07
N VAL A 622 8.96 9.59 -20.87
CA VAL A 622 7.60 9.27 -21.36
C VAL A 622 7.29 7.79 -21.14
N VAL A 623 6.21 7.51 -20.45
CA VAL A 623 5.68 6.15 -20.32
C VAL A 623 4.21 6.11 -20.66
N ALA A 624 3.77 5.01 -21.27
CA ALA A 624 2.36 4.70 -21.41
C ALA A 624 2.07 3.27 -21.06
N TYR A 625 0.93 3.06 -20.42
CA TYR A 625 0.41 1.74 -20.08
C TYR A 625 -1.10 1.71 -20.25
N GLY A 626 -1.64 0.51 -20.30
CA GLY A 626 -3.07 0.29 -20.42
C GLY A 626 -3.63 -0.54 -19.30
N ARG A 627 -4.89 -0.25 -18.96
CA ARG A 627 -5.75 -1.06 -18.12
C ARG A 627 -6.89 -1.55 -18.97
N PHE A 628 -7.23 -2.84 -18.93
CA PHE A 628 -8.25 -3.39 -19.80
C PHE A 628 -8.92 -4.63 -19.25
N THR A 629 -10.14 -4.85 -19.72
CA THR A 629 -10.92 -6.07 -19.54
C THR A 629 -11.29 -6.63 -20.93
N SER A 630 -12.14 -7.65 -20.98
CA SER A 630 -12.64 -8.20 -22.26
C SER A 630 -13.43 -7.19 -23.10
N ASP A 631 -14.03 -6.17 -22.48
CA ASP A 631 -14.97 -5.25 -23.12
C ASP A 631 -14.68 -3.75 -22.90
N ASP A 632 -13.70 -3.45 -22.04
CA ASP A 632 -13.35 -2.07 -21.68
C ASP A 632 -11.84 -1.86 -21.68
N ALA A 633 -11.37 -0.62 -21.91
CA ALA A 633 -9.96 -0.28 -21.93
C ALA A 633 -9.73 1.19 -21.60
N ALA A 634 -8.61 1.44 -20.86
CA ALA A 634 -8.08 2.76 -20.62
C ALA A 634 -6.60 2.80 -20.99
N ILE A 635 -6.13 3.94 -21.50
CA ILE A 635 -4.73 4.21 -21.82
C ILE A 635 -4.29 5.39 -20.97
N ILE A 636 -3.21 5.23 -20.25
CA ILE A 636 -2.59 6.25 -19.42
C ILE A 636 -1.24 6.61 -20.03
N ILE A 637 -0.98 7.91 -20.20
CA ILE A 637 0.26 8.41 -20.79
C ILE A 637 0.80 9.52 -19.89
N VAL A 638 2.08 9.43 -19.52
CA VAL A 638 2.77 10.42 -18.69
C VAL A 638 3.94 10.97 -19.48
N ASN A 639 4.04 12.29 -19.57
CA ASN A 639 5.14 13.02 -20.18
C ASN A 639 5.80 13.94 -19.17
N ASN A 640 6.86 13.49 -18.52
CA ASN A 640 7.63 14.24 -17.53
C ASN A 640 8.77 15.08 -18.18
N ASN A 641 8.66 15.42 -19.48
CA ASN A 641 9.56 16.35 -20.13
C ASN A 641 9.12 17.81 -19.93
N ASP A 642 10.07 18.71 -19.96
CA ASP A 642 9.84 20.17 -19.99
C ASP A 642 9.36 20.68 -21.35
N ASP A 643 9.24 19.81 -22.34
CA ASP A 643 8.79 20.08 -23.70
C ASP A 643 7.55 19.27 -24.08
N GLU A 644 6.81 19.75 -25.08
CA GLU A 644 5.75 18.99 -25.74
C GLU A 644 6.33 17.81 -26.53
N VAL A 645 5.70 16.64 -26.43
CA VAL A 645 6.14 15.42 -27.09
C VAL A 645 4.99 14.84 -27.93
N ARG A 646 5.30 14.26 -29.09
CA ARG A 646 4.37 13.40 -29.81
C ARG A 646 4.71 11.94 -29.58
N ALA A 647 3.69 11.17 -29.23
CA ALA A 647 3.79 9.73 -29.01
C ALA A 647 2.81 8.97 -29.91
N ARG A 648 3.24 7.78 -30.34
CA ARG A 648 2.41 6.85 -31.06
C ARG A 648 2.24 5.59 -30.26
N ILE A 649 1.05 5.41 -29.68
CA ILE A 649 0.74 4.37 -28.69
C ILE A 649 0.03 3.21 -29.39
N PRO A 650 0.46 1.94 -29.19
CA PRO A 650 -0.19 0.74 -29.76
C PRO A 650 -1.45 0.37 -28.97
N ALA A 651 -2.51 1.15 -29.12
CA ALA A 651 -3.78 0.99 -28.41
C ALA A 651 -4.44 -0.39 -28.65
N TRP A 652 -4.14 -1.03 -29.80
CA TRP A 652 -4.59 -2.37 -30.11
C TRP A 652 -4.15 -3.42 -29.08
N GLU A 653 -3.04 -3.21 -28.39
CA GLU A 653 -2.51 -4.18 -27.42
C GLU A 653 -3.41 -4.35 -26.19
N VAL A 654 -4.26 -3.38 -25.89
CA VAL A 654 -5.25 -3.42 -24.81
C VAL A 654 -6.66 -3.74 -25.30
N GLY A 655 -6.79 -4.29 -26.50
CA GLY A 655 -8.07 -4.75 -27.03
C GLY A 655 -8.88 -3.68 -27.75
N LEU A 656 -8.37 -2.46 -27.90
CA LEU A 656 -9.01 -1.43 -28.69
C LEU A 656 -8.98 -1.82 -30.18
N GLY A 657 -10.10 -1.59 -30.85
CA GLY A 657 -10.28 -1.91 -32.26
C GLY A 657 -9.43 -1.02 -33.16
N PHE A 658 -9.52 -1.33 -34.45
CA PHE A 658 -8.67 -0.74 -35.47
C PHE A 658 -8.97 0.74 -35.72
N ASP A 659 -10.27 1.09 -35.66
CA ASP A 659 -10.82 2.43 -35.88
C ASP A 659 -11.71 2.85 -34.69
N ASP A 660 -11.38 2.38 -33.46
CA ASP A 660 -12.11 2.78 -32.26
C ASP A 660 -11.81 4.24 -31.88
N ASP A 661 -12.71 4.81 -31.13
CA ASP A 661 -12.54 6.12 -30.51
C ASP A 661 -12.30 5.97 -29.01
N VAL A 662 -11.43 6.83 -28.48
CA VAL A 662 -11.21 6.99 -27.05
C VAL A 662 -11.49 8.42 -26.64
N GLU A 663 -11.98 8.61 -25.42
CA GLU A 663 -12.22 9.93 -24.84
C GLU A 663 -11.30 10.20 -23.65
N GLN A 664 -10.90 11.45 -23.49
CA GLN A 664 -10.16 11.92 -22.34
C GLN A 664 -11.06 11.91 -21.09
N LEU A 665 -10.61 11.22 -20.04
CA LEU A 665 -11.24 11.29 -18.72
C LEU A 665 -10.62 12.41 -17.87
N LEU A 666 -9.30 12.55 -17.96
CA LEU A 666 -8.54 13.51 -17.18
C LEU A 666 -7.24 13.84 -17.91
N VAL A 667 -6.83 15.10 -17.84
CA VAL A 667 -5.51 15.55 -18.26
C VAL A 667 -4.94 16.52 -17.23
N THR A 668 -3.64 16.37 -16.92
CA THR A 668 -2.90 17.32 -16.08
C THR A 668 -1.97 18.19 -16.94
N PHE A 669 -1.60 19.34 -16.44
CA PHE A 669 -0.64 20.25 -17.06
C PHE A 669 -0.09 21.24 -16.02
N GLU A 670 0.92 22.01 -16.38
CA GLU A 670 1.61 22.93 -15.46
C GLU A 670 0.66 23.87 -14.68
N GLY A 671 -0.37 24.39 -15.35
CA GLY A 671 -1.33 25.35 -14.77
C GLY A 671 -2.56 24.70 -14.09
N GLY A 672 -2.66 23.37 -14.01
CA GLY A 672 -3.83 22.70 -13.41
C GLY A 672 -4.16 21.35 -14.03
N TYR A 673 -5.45 21.09 -14.15
CA TYR A 673 -5.98 19.87 -14.77
C TYR A 673 -7.31 20.17 -15.48
N SER A 674 -7.77 19.23 -16.31
CA SER A 674 -9.12 19.27 -16.89
C SER A 674 -9.74 17.87 -16.94
N THR A 675 -11.05 17.82 -16.75
CA THR A 675 -11.90 16.65 -16.95
C THR A 675 -12.79 16.78 -18.18
N ASP A 676 -12.47 17.75 -19.06
CA ASP A 676 -13.19 17.92 -20.32
C ASP A 676 -13.03 16.69 -21.20
N ARG A 677 -14.14 16.27 -21.81
CA ARG A 677 -14.18 15.09 -22.67
C ARG A 677 -13.74 15.47 -24.09
N LEU A 678 -12.52 15.06 -24.46
CA LEU A 678 -12.00 15.21 -25.81
C LEU A 678 -11.87 13.84 -26.45
N GLY A 679 -12.43 13.69 -27.66
CA GLY A 679 -12.36 12.45 -28.43
C GLY A 679 -11.07 12.36 -29.25
N TYR A 680 -10.49 11.16 -29.32
CA TYR A 680 -9.36 10.81 -30.17
C TYR A 680 -9.71 9.56 -30.98
N HIS A 681 -9.43 9.62 -32.29
CA HIS A 681 -9.67 8.52 -33.20
C HIS A 681 -8.41 7.69 -33.39
N LEU A 682 -8.51 6.37 -33.27
CA LEU A 682 -7.40 5.46 -33.54
C LEU A 682 -7.21 5.25 -35.05
N GLN A 683 -5.97 5.19 -35.46
CA GLN A 683 -5.61 4.89 -36.84
C GLN A 683 -4.89 3.53 -36.92
N ASN A 684 -5.57 2.52 -37.49
CA ASN A 684 -5.02 1.18 -37.57
C ASN A 684 -4.63 0.59 -36.21
N GLY A 685 -5.41 0.84 -35.17
CA GLY A 685 -5.17 0.39 -33.80
C GLY A 685 -4.08 1.18 -33.05
N TRP A 686 -3.63 2.32 -33.61
CA TRP A 686 -2.63 3.19 -33.00
C TRP A 686 -3.24 4.54 -32.64
N LEU A 687 -2.83 5.05 -31.51
CA LEU A 687 -3.16 6.43 -31.07
C LEU A 687 -1.96 7.33 -31.35
N ASP A 688 -2.12 8.32 -32.23
CA ASP A 688 -1.16 9.41 -32.43
C ASP A 688 -1.60 10.61 -31.59
N ILE A 689 -0.83 10.97 -30.56
CA ILE A 689 -1.21 12.01 -29.60
C ILE A 689 -0.08 12.99 -29.35
N GLY A 690 -0.41 14.30 -29.27
CA GLY A 690 0.46 15.33 -28.73
C GLY A 690 0.27 15.46 -27.23
N LEU A 691 1.36 15.44 -26.48
CA LEU A 691 1.40 15.55 -25.03
C LEU A 691 1.98 16.90 -24.65
N ARG A 692 1.32 17.58 -23.72
CA ARG A 692 1.87 18.82 -23.14
C ARG A 692 3.09 18.49 -22.29
N LYS A 693 3.97 19.48 -22.06
CA LYS A 693 5.04 19.35 -21.08
C LYS A 693 4.48 19.04 -19.69
N THR A 694 5.17 18.23 -18.93
CA THR A 694 4.84 17.83 -17.56
C THR A 694 3.35 17.56 -17.41
N SER A 695 2.88 16.48 -18.04
CA SER A 695 1.45 16.16 -18.13
C SER A 695 1.17 14.67 -18.11
N ALA A 696 0.06 14.29 -17.50
CA ALA A 696 -0.52 12.96 -17.61
C ALA A 696 -1.90 13.03 -18.27
N VAL A 697 -2.20 12.05 -19.11
CA VAL A 697 -3.49 11.93 -19.81
C VAL A 697 -4.06 10.54 -19.54
N VAL A 698 -5.33 10.48 -19.17
CA VAL A 698 -6.10 9.25 -19.04
C VAL A 698 -7.18 9.23 -20.12
N LEU A 699 -7.10 8.23 -20.98
CA LEU A 699 -8.04 8.02 -22.08
C LEU A 699 -8.82 6.74 -21.83
N HIS A 700 -10.09 6.71 -22.18
CA HIS A 700 -10.99 5.58 -21.99
C HIS A 700 -11.71 5.25 -23.29
N LYS A 701 -12.01 3.97 -23.51
CA LYS A 701 -12.78 3.51 -24.67
C LYS A 701 -14.14 4.16 -24.70
N MET A 702 -14.51 4.77 -25.82
CA MET A 702 -15.86 5.27 -26.01
C MET A 702 -16.85 4.10 -26.18
N LYS A 703 -17.92 4.12 -25.38
CA LYS A 703 -19.03 3.16 -25.52
C LYS A 703 -20.13 3.85 -26.32
N TRP A 704 -20.41 3.30 -27.51
CA TRP A 704 -21.48 3.78 -28.38
C TRP A 704 -22.80 3.12 -28.06
#